data_55f022dbc5f4f3c1040d2dbbb1d428fb
#
_entry.id   55f022dbc5f4f3c1040d2dbbb1d428fb
#
_cell.length_a   1.000
_cell.length_b   1.000
_cell.length_c   1.000
_cell.angle_alpha   90.00
_cell.angle_beta   90.00
_cell.angle_gamma   90.00
#
_symmetry.space_group_name_H-M   'P 1'
#
loop_
_entity.id
_entity.type
_entity.pdbx_description
1 polymer ?
#
loop_
_entity_poly.entity_id
_entity_poly.type
_entity_poly.pdbx_seq_one_letter_code
_entity_poly.pdbx_strand_id
1 'polypeptide(L)'
;MGLAAQQPAQEKAPAQKKEAPAESNAAKKPDQAAAYYHFSLAHMYEEMMAMYGRSEYATKAIEEYRLAIENDPSSEYLNSSLAELYAKTGRIRDAVTEAQDIIKRDPNNLEAHKLLGRIYLRSLGDLQPGSQSREILGLAIEQYQALARIDAKDPDNHLVLGRLYALDSQAKGSKDLSKAETELKTAIQLDPNSEEAITYLAFIYNDAGETQKAEQLLAAVPESQRTSKIYTALGGTYEQQKEYKKAIEAFRQALVIDKENLDAMRGLAQNLANDNQIEAALAEYKTIQEADPQDATAALRLSEIYRRLGKFDLAMENLKKAGALVQDSLEIPYNEALILEAQGKYEEAATVLQKLVSRPLPPDARAGEKSNRALFLERLGNIYREAGRPLLAMETFRKIIDLGGEEASHGYQDLIDAYRDQKQWSDATRVAQEAVKKLPNDKTLKLTLAEQLADSGKETESLQLAKSVLKGGPEDRDSYIMLSQIYMRLKKWKECEDALAQADKLAMRPEEKEYVRFLQGSVYERQKKYDLAEQSFRQVLQQDPNNSMTLNYLGYMLADRNVHLEEALTLIKKAIDLDPQNYNYIDSLGWVYFKLGNYDQAEENLRRAADKSPNDATIQDHLGELYARTNRFKLAAAHWEHALDEWNKSVPGDVDQQDVARVTKKLESTKVKLAQQTQQK
;
A
#
# COMPACT_ATOMS: atom_id res chain seq x y z
N MET A 1 -13.24 -74.50 -8.96
CA MET A 1 -12.97 -75.29 -7.75
C MET A 1 -13.39 -74.35 -6.61
N GLY A 2 -14.57 -74.46 -6.01
CA GLY A 2 -15.35 -75.56 -5.61
C GLY A 2 -15.05 -75.95 -4.17
N LEU A 3 -15.98 -75.57 -3.31
CA LEU A 3 -16.40 -76.28 -2.08
C LEU A 3 -17.04 -75.22 -1.16
N ALA A 4 -18.36 -75.09 -1.08
CA ALA A 4 -19.42 -75.96 -0.54
C ALA A 4 -19.33 -76.10 0.99
N ALA A 5 -20.26 -75.37 1.63
CA ALA A 5 -21.28 -75.80 2.62
C ALA A 5 -20.79 -76.50 3.91
N GLN A 6 -21.28 -75.95 5.01
CA GLN A 6 -22.07 -76.72 5.97
C GLN A 6 -22.66 -75.82 7.07
N GLN A 7 -24.00 -75.83 7.16
CA GLN A 7 -24.76 -75.56 8.39
C GLN A 7 -24.67 -76.74 9.35
N PRO A 8 -24.80 -76.47 10.65
CA PRO A 8 -25.57 -77.37 11.46
C PRO A 8 -26.63 -76.72 12.34
N ALA A 9 -27.80 -77.37 12.22
CA ALA A 9 -28.74 -77.85 13.26
C ALA A 9 -29.35 -76.81 14.24
N GLN A 10 -30.65 -76.74 14.13
CA GLN A 10 -31.65 -76.26 15.09
C GLN A 10 -31.56 -76.96 16.41
N GLU A 11 -31.55 -76.18 17.53
CA GLU A 11 -31.92 -76.70 18.83
C GLU A 11 -33.12 -75.95 19.41
N LYS A 12 -34.01 -76.66 20.06
CA LYS A 12 -35.37 -76.30 20.47
C LYS A 12 -35.42 -75.29 21.58
N ALA A 13 -36.35 -74.35 21.49
CA ALA A 13 -36.71 -73.37 22.51
C ALA A 13 -37.26 -74.01 23.80
N PRO A 14 -37.00 -73.52 24.99
CA PRO A 14 -37.79 -73.66 26.18
C PRO A 14 -38.77 -72.51 26.40
N ALA A 15 -39.83 -72.83 27.04
CA ALA A 15 -41.10 -72.16 27.27
C ALA A 15 -41.05 -70.73 27.75
N GLN A 16 -41.97 -69.92 27.20
CA GLN A 16 -42.33 -68.55 27.64
C GLN A 16 -42.77 -68.54 29.10
N LYS A 17 -42.00 -67.73 29.92
CA LYS A 17 -42.53 -67.09 31.12
C LYS A 17 -43.21 -65.78 30.74
N LYS A 18 -44.46 -65.62 31.09
CA LYS A 18 -45.22 -64.37 30.99
C LYS A 18 -44.50 -63.31 31.83
N GLU A 19 -43.96 -62.35 31.12
CA GLU A 19 -43.55 -61.04 31.75
C GLU A 19 -44.82 -60.25 32.07
N ALA A 20 -44.78 -59.63 33.22
CA ALA A 20 -45.76 -58.64 33.70
C ALA A 20 -45.72 -57.40 32.81
N PRO A 21 -46.82 -56.65 32.65
CA PRO A 21 -46.82 -55.46 31.78
C PRO A 21 -45.86 -54.46 32.36
N ALA A 22 -44.93 -53.97 31.45
CA ALA A 22 -44.08 -52.80 31.72
C ALA A 22 -44.99 -51.64 32.13
N GLU A 23 -44.71 -51.07 33.28
CA GLU A 23 -45.30 -49.79 33.70
C GLU A 23 -45.03 -48.77 32.60
N SER A 24 -46.09 -48.23 31.99
CA SER A 24 -46.04 -47.10 31.11
C SER A 24 -45.41 -45.93 31.89
N ASN A 25 -44.28 -45.44 31.40
CA ASN A 25 -43.71 -44.14 31.81
C ASN A 25 -44.71 -43.04 31.40
N ALA A 26 -45.79 -42.91 32.16
CA ALA A 26 -46.64 -41.73 32.09
C ALA A 26 -45.75 -40.53 32.55
N ALA A 27 -45.46 -39.61 31.63
CA ALA A 27 -44.76 -38.37 31.96
C ALA A 27 -45.40 -37.75 33.20
N LYS A 28 -44.65 -37.65 34.29
CA LYS A 28 -45.08 -36.96 35.50
C LYS A 28 -45.62 -35.58 35.08
N LYS A 29 -46.84 -35.23 35.50
CA LYS A 29 -47.35 -33.88 35.32
C LYS A 29 -46.37 -32.92 35.99
N PRO A 30 -46.00 -31.80 35.33
CA PRO A 30 -45.10 -30.83 35.92
C PRO A 30 -45.61 -30.36 37.29
N ASP A 31 -44.74 -30.43 38.32
CA ASP A 31 -45.01 -29.80 39.61
C ASP A 31 -44.49 -28.37 39.57
N GLN A 32 -45.33 -27.46 39.09
CA GLN A 32 -44.99 -26.03 38.92
C GLN A 32 -44.66 -25.37 40.27
N ALA A 33 -45.25 -25.83 41.39
CA ALA A 33 -44.97 -25.25 42.69
C ALA A 33 -43.56 -25.63 43.18
N ALA A 34 -43.17 -26.90 43.01
CA ALA A 34 -41.81 -27.33 43.33
C ALA A 34 -40.77 -26.69 42.38
N ALA A 35 -41.11 -26.61 41.08
CA ALA A 35 -40.23 -25.92 40.11
C ALA A 35 -39.99 -24.44 40.49
N TYR A 36 -41.05 -23.71 40.87
CA TYR A 36 -40.93 -22.32 41.30
C TYR A 36 -40.15 -22.18 42.58
N TYR A 37 -40.31 -23.07 43.56
CA TYR A 37 -39.52 -23.07 44.78
C TYR A 37 -38.04 -23.21 44.54
N HIS A 38 -37.64 -24.19 43.75
CA HIS A 38 -36.23 -24.43 43.39
C HIS A 38 -35.67 -23.29 42.53
N PHE A 39 -36.45 -22.75 41.62
CA PHE A 39 -36.06 -21.56 40.84
C PHE A 39 -35.76 -20.35 41.76
N SER A 40 -36.62 -20.10 42.75
CA SER A 40 -36.42 -19.00 43.70
C SER A 40 -35.14 -19.17 44.53
N LEU A 41 -34.82 -20.41 44.92
CA LEU A 41 -33.55 -20.72 45.59
C LEU A 41 -32.34 -20.55 44.67
N ALA A 42 -32.45 -21.01 43.42
CA ALA A 42 -31.40 -20.85 42.45
C ALA A 42 -31.06 -19.36 42.22
N HIS A 43 -32.09 -18.54 42.02
CA HIS A 43 -31.92 -17.10 41.84
C HIS A 43 -31.32 -16.41 43.09
N MET A 44 -31.74 -16.79 44.30
CA MET A 44 -31.13 -16.33 45.53
C MET A 44 -29.64 -16.68 45.62
N TYR A 45 -29.25 -17.89 45.22
CA TYR A 45 -27.84 -18.27 45.19
C TYR A 45 -27.04 -17.55 44.09
N GLU A 46 -27.65 -17.19 42.94
CA GLU A 46 -27.02 -16.32 41.94
C GLU A 46 -26.74 -14.93 42.50
N GLU A 47 -27.70 -14.33 43.22
CA GLU A 47 -27.50 -13.04 43.89
C GLU A 47 -26.38 -13.11 44.91
N MET A 48 -26.36 -14.19 45.74
CA MET A 48 -25.29 -14.42 46.69
C MET A 48 -23.92 -14.64 46.04
N MET A 49 -23.88 -15.31 44.90
CA MET A 49 -22.66 -15.44 44.08
C MET A 49 -22.16 -14.07 43.60
N ALA A 50 -23.03 -13.23 43.08
CA ALA A 50 -22.70 -11.87 42.64
C ALA A 50 -22.23 -10.99 43.81
N MET A 51 -22.85 -11.10 44.99
CA MET A 51 -22.55 -10.29 46.17
C MET A 51 -21.25 -10.70 46.85
N TYR A 52 -21.00 -12.00 47.01
CA TYR A 52 -19.89 -12.52 47.79
C TYR A 52 -18.74 -13.11 47.02
N GLY A 53 -18.87 -13.29 45.69
CA GLY A 53 -17.82 -13.80 44.83
C GLY A 53 -17.40 -15.26 45.06
N ARG A 54 -18.21 -16.07 45.79
CA ARG A 54 -17.86 -17.43 46.20
C ARG A 54 -18.43 -18.47 45.24
N SER A 55 -17.56 -19.32 44.70
CA SER A 55 -17.92 -20.37 43.72
C SER A 55 -18.88 -21.43 44.28
N GLU A 56 -18.95 -21.60 45.62
CA GLU A 56 -19.91 -22.54 46.26
C GLU A 56 -21.36 -22.16 45.98
N TYR A 57 -21.67 -20.84 45.87
CA TYR A 57 -23.02 -20.39 45.53
C TYR A 57 -23.39 -20.70 44.09
N ALA A 58 -22.42 -20.63 43.18
CA ALA A 58 -22.63 -21.07 41.78
C ALA A 58 -23.02 -22.54 41.71
N THR A 59 -22.36 -23.42 42.47
CA THR A 59 -22.68 -24.85 42.51
C THR A 59 -24.09 -25.09 43.06
N LYS A 60 -24.46 -24.40 44.15
CA LYS A 60 -25.83 -24.51 44.70
C LYS A 60 -26.88 -23.97 43.74
N ALA A 61 -26.64 -22.84 43.08
CA ALA A 61 -27.58 -22.31 42.08
C ALA A 61 -27.80 -23.30 40.94
N ILE A 62 -26.74 -23.93 40.47
CA ILE A 62 -26.81 -24.97 39.39
C ILE A 62 -27.65 -26.18 39.88
N GLU A 63 -27.42 -26.66 41.10
CA GLU A 63 -28.18 -27.78 41.68
C GLU A 63 -29.68 -27.45 41.78
N GLU A 64 -30.01 -26.27 42.25
CA GLU A 64 -31.38 -25.82 42.38
C GLU A 64 -32.08 -25.62 41.03
N TYR A 65 -31.37 -25.05 40.00
CA TYR A 65 -31.91 -24.99 38.63
C TYR A 65 -32.19 -26.38 38.07
N ARG A 66 -31.31 -27.35 38.32
CA ARG A 66 -31.53 -28.74 37.86
C ARG A 66 -32.77 -29.35 38.52
N LEU A 67 -32.95 -29.12 39.82
CA LEU A 67 -34.16 -29.59 40.54
C LEU A 67 -35.41 -28.85 40.03
N ALA A 68 -35.34 -27.60 39.69
CA ALA A 68 -36.44 -26.86 39.09
C ALA A 68 -36.83 -27.48 37.73
N ILE A 69 -35.84 -27.79 36.88
CA ILE A 69 -36.03 -28.43 35.56
C ILE A 69 -36.56 -29.89 35.68
N GLU A 70 -36.13 -30.64 36.68
CA GLU A 70 -36.69 -31.99 36.95
C GLU A 70 -38.18 -31.92 37.26
N ASN A 71 -38.66 -30.85 37.90
CA ASN A 71 -40.07 -30.66 38.26
C ASN A 71 -40.88 -30.01 37.12
N ASP A 72 -40.24 -29.19 36.22
CA ASP A 72 -40.84 -28.69 35.01
C ASP A 72 -39.84 -28.72 33.81
N PRO A 73 -39.66 -29.89 33.21
CA PRO A 73 -38.70 -30.04 32.08
C PRO A 73 -39.08 -29.27 30.84
N SER A 74 -40.32 -28.81 30.73
CA SER A 74 -40.81 -28.06 29.56
C SER A 74 -40.57 -26.56 29.66
N SER A 75 -40.14 -26.07 30.82
CA SER A 75 -39.90 -24.66 31.02
C SER A 75 -38.65 -24.18 30.27
N GLU A 76 -38.84 -23.48 29.16
CA GLU A 76 -37.74 -22.85 28.40
C GLU A 76 -36.97 -21.86 29.22
N TYR A 77 -37.66 -21.11 30.09
CA TYR A 77 -37.04 -20.11 30.97
C TYR A 77 -36.01 -20.75 31.90
N LEU A 78 -36.34 -21.86 32.57
CA LEU A 78 -35.43 -22.54 33.47
C LEU A 78 -34.20 -23.09 32.77
N ASN A 79 -34.41 -23.73 31.61
CA ASN A 79 -33.30 -24.24 30.80
C ASN A 79 -32.37 -23.10 30.32
N SER A 80 -32.92 -21.99 29.82
CA SER A 80 -32.14 -20.83 29.39
C SER A 80 -31.36 -20.19 30.55
N SER A 81 -31.99 -20.05 31.74
CA SER A 81 -31.34 -19.52 32.94
C SER A 81 -30.16 -20.40 33.41
N LEU A 82 -30.32 -21.73 33.39
CA LEU A 82 -29.23 -22.65 33.70
C LEU A 82 -28.07 -22.54 32.70
N ALA A 83 -28.35 -22.44 31.38
CA ALA A 83 -27.35 -22.29 30.34
C ALA A 83 -26.57 -20.97 30.51
N GLU A 84 -27.27 -19.87 30.84
CA GLU A 84 -26.61 -18.59 31.17
C GLU A 84 -25.73 -18.67 32.42
N LEU A 85 -26.19 -19.32 33.48
CA LEU A 85 -25.41 -19.52 34.68
C LEU A 85 -24.13 -20.31 34.43
N TYR A 86 -24.18 -21.35 33.57
CA TYR A 86 -22.99 -22.07 33.13
C TYR A 86 -22.01 -21.14 32.40
N ALA A 87 -22.49 -20.29 31.51
CA ALA A 87 -21.64 -19.31 30.81
C ALA A 87 -21.01 -18.29 31.79
N LYS A 88 -21.80 -17.71 32.71
CA LYS A 88 -21.33 -16.76 33.71
C LYS A 88 -20.29 -17.37 34.65
N THR A 89 -20.38 -18.66 34.93
CA THR A 89 -19.43 -19.38 35.81
C THR A 89 -18.23 -19.98 35.12
N GLY A 90 -18.05 -19.71 33.79
CA GLY A 90 -16.96 -20.22 33.00
C GLY A 90 -17.08 -21.68 32.57
N ARG A 91 -18.22 -22.31 32.84
CA ARG A 91 -18.52 -23.70 32.47
C ARG A 91 -19.02 -23.72 30.98
N ILE A 92 -18.18 -23.24 30.08
CA ILE A 92 -18.58 -22.99 28.69
C ILE A 92 -19.08 -24.26 27.97
N ARG A 93 -18.46 -25.41 28.20
CA ARG A 93 -18.91 -26.67 27.58
C ARG A 93 -20.34 -27.06 28.02
N ASP A 94 -20.63 -26.89 29.30
CA ASP A 94 -21.97 -27.22 29.85
C ASP A 94 -23.01 -26.22 29.30
N ALA A 95 -22.65 -24.92 29.19
CA ALA A 95 -23.50 -23.89 28.59
C ALA A 95 -23.83 -24.22 27.12
N VAL A 96 -22.82 -24.59 26.32
CA VAL A 96 -22.99 -24.95 24.91
C VAL A 96 -23.89 -26.20 24.78
N THR A 97 -23.65 -27.23 25.59
CA THR A 97 -24.44 -28.48 25.56
C THR A 97 -25.89 -28.19 25.88
N GLU A 98 -26.17 -27.45 26.96
CA GLU A 98 -27.53 -27.12 27.37
C GLU A 98 -28.25 -26.27 26.34
N ALA A 99 -27.60 -25.24 25.81
CA ALA A 99 -28.19 -24.40 24.77
C ALA A 99 -28.48 -25.20 23.47
N GLN A 100 -27.58 -26.11 23.06
CA GLN A 100 -27.81 -26.98 21.92
C GLN A 100 -28.98 -27.93 22.17
N ASP A 101 -29.16 -28.44 23.36
CA ASP A 101 -30.29 -29.32 23.71
C ASP A 101 -31.63 -28.56 23.77
N ILE A 102 -31.61 -27.29 24.16
CA ILE A 102 -32.75 -26.39 24.04
C ILE A 102 -33.12 -26.20 22.55
N ILE A 103 -32.15 -25.88 21.69
CA ILE A 103 -32.38 -25.67 20.24
C ILE A 103 -32.88 -26.96 19.55
N LYS A 104 -32.43 -28.15 19.97
CA LYS A 104 -32.96 -29.43 19.44
C LYS A 104 -34.44 -29.58 19.77
N ARG A 105 -34.90 -29.12 20.91
CA ARG A 105 -36.31 -29.18 21.35
C ARG A 105 -37.15 -28.06 20.72
N ASP A 106 -36.60 -26.85 20.69
CA ASP A 106 -37.19 -25.68 20.07
C ASP A 106 -36.17 -24.96 19.15
N PRO A 107 -36.20 -25.26 17.82
CA PRO A 107 -35.29 -24.65 16.85
C PRO A 107 -35.46 -23.13 16.67
N ASN A 108 -36.44 -22.50 17.30
CA ASN A 108 -36.67 -21.07 17.25
C ASN A 108 -36.45 -20.38 18.60
N ASN A 109 -35.81 -21.07 19.55
CA ASN A 109 -35.53 -20.48 20.86
C ASN A 109 -34.50 -19.33 20.77
N LEU A 110 -34.99 -18.12 20.87
CA LEU A 110 -34.22 -16.89 20.69
C LEU A 110 -33.05 -16.81 21.70
N GLU A 111 -33.31 -17.11 22.97
CA GLU A 111 -32.32 -16.94 24.04
C GLU A 111 -31.18 -17.97 23.91
N ALA A 112 -31.48 -19.21 23.53
CA ALA A 112 -30.46 -20.22 23.31
C ALA A 112 -29.54 -19.88 22.12
N HIS A 113 -30.11 -19.36 21.02
CA HIS A 113 -29.31 -18.86 19.90
C HIS A 113 -28.47 -17.63 20.27
N LYS A 114 -29.02 -16.68 21.03
CA LYS A 114 -28.27 -15.51 21.54
C LYS A 114 -27.10 -15.94 22.43
N LEU A 115 -27.32 -16.91 23.31
CA LEU A 115 -26.28 -17.43 24.19
C LEU A 115 -25.14 -18.09 23.42
N LEU A 116 -25.45 -19.00 22.49
CA LEU A 116 -24.44 -19.65 21.64
C LEU A 116 -23.70 -18.64 20.77
N GLY A 117 -24.43 -17.70 20.18
CA GLY A 117 -23.84 -16.62 19.37
C GLY A 117 -22.81 -15.82 20.15
N ARG A 118 -23.15 -15.37 21.36
CA ARG A 118 -22.22 -14.64 22.24
C ARG A 118 -21.01 -15.48 22.66
N ILE A 119 -21.21 -16.76 22.98
CA ILE A 119 -20.11 -17.69 23.34
C ILE A 119 -19.14 -17.83 22.17
N TYR A 120 -19.65 -18.07 20.94
CA TYR A 120 -18.80 -18.26 19.76
C TYR A 120 -18.09 -16.96 19.36
N LEU A 121 -18.74 -15.78 19.43
CA LEU A 121 -18.08 -14.48 19.20
C LEU A 121 -16.93 -14.24 20.15
N ARG A 122 -17.15 -14.51 21.45
CA ARG A 122 -16.08 -14.36 22.46
C ARG A 122 -14.92 -15.31 22.18
N SER A 123 -15.23 -16.57 21.86
CA SER A 123 -14.20 -17.58 21.51
C SER A 123 -13.41 -17.20 20.27
N LEU A 124 -14.02 -16.53 19.28
CA LEU A 124 -13.32 -16.01 18.09
C LEU A 124 -12.29 -14.94 18.45
N GLY A 125 -12.59 -14.06 19.42
CA GLY A 125 -11.66 -13.04 19.88
C GLY A 125 -10.41 -13.59 20.58
N ASP A 126 -10.51 -14.78 21.17
CA ASP A 126 -9.44 -15.42 21.93
C ASP A 126 -8.56 -16.35 21.06
N LEU A 127 -8.95 -16.65 19.81
CA LEU A 127 -8.27 -17.61 18.94
C LEU A 127 -7.35 -16.94 17.91
N GLN A 128 -6.21 -17.56 17.70
CA GLN A 128 -5.34 -17.21 16.57
C GLN A 128 -5.97 -17.72 15.24
N PRO A 129 -5.72 -17.03 14.11
CA PRO A 129 -6.19 -17.46 12.80
C PRO A 129 -5.76 -18.90 12.48
N GLY A 130 -6.72 -19.78 12.15
CA GLY A 130 -6.44 -21.19 11.87
C GLY A 130 -7.70 -22.01 11.58
N SER A 131 -7.57 -23.34 11.56
CA SER A 131 -8.71 -24.25 11.33
C SER A 131 -9.78 -24.12 12.40
N GLN A 132 -9.37 -24.01 13.65
CA GLN A 132 -10.28 -23.91 14.80
C GLN A 132 -11.07 -22.59 14.78
N SER A 133 -10.41 -21.46 14.46
CA SER A 133 -11.13 -20.17 14.35
C SER A 133 -12.15 -20.19 13.21
N ARG A 134 -11.87 -20.88 12.10
CA ARG A 134 -12.83 -21.06 11.00
C ARG A 134 -14.04 -21.91 11.39
N GLU A 135 -13.83 -22.97 12.16
CA GLU A 135 -14.92 -23.79 12.68
C GLU A 135 -15.85 -22.97 13.60
N ILE A 136 -15.29 -22.26 14.57
CA ILE A 136 -16.05 -21.40 15.47
C ILE A 136 -16.76 -20.27 14.73
N LEU A 137 -16.13 -19.69 13.70
CA LEU A 137 -16.75 -18.69 12.82
C LEU A 137 -18.00 -19.27 12.12
N GLY A 138 -17.91 -20.50 11.59
CA GLY A 138 -19.05 -21.19 10.99
C GLY A 138 -20.20 -21.36 11.98
N LEU A 139 -19.90 -21.81 13.22
CA LEU A 139 -20.90 -21.96 14.29
C LEU A 139 -21.53 -20.62 14.68
N ALA A 140 -20.76 -19.55 14.77
CA ALA A 140 -21.28 -18.22 15.03
C ALA A 140 -22.24 -17.74 13.91
N ILE A 141 -21.86 -17.94 12.65
CA ILE A 141 -22.71 -17.63 11.50
C ILE A 141 -24.05 -18.37 11.59
N GLU A 142 -24.04 -19.67 11.88
CA GLU A 142 -25.27 -20.46 12.02
C GLU A 142 -26.22 -19.88 13.08
N GLN A 143 -25.68 -19.45 14.23
CA GLN A 143 -26.52 -18.87 15.27
C GLN A 143 -27.11 -17.53 14.84
N TYR A 144 -26.30 -16.63 14.26
CA TYR A 144 -26.80 -15.33 13.83
C TYR A 144 -27.72 -15.41 12.60
N GLN A 145 -27.57 -16.41 11.72
CA GLN A 145 -28.56 -16.70 10.68
C GLN A 145 -29.91 -17.10 11.30
N ALA A 146 -29.91 -17.92 12.34
CA ALA A 146 -31.12 -18.27 13.05
C ALA A 146 -31.75 -17.04 13.71
N LEU A 147 -30.96 -16.21 14.39
CA LEU A 147 -31.40 -14.96 15.03
C LEU A 147 -32.03 -13.98 14.03
N ALA A 148 -31.36 -13.74 12.91
CA ALA A 148 -31.86 -12.87 11.84
C ALA A 148 -33.19 -13.41 11.22
N ARG A 149 -33.43 -14.71 11.26
CA ARG A 149 -34.67 -15.34 10.80
C ARG A 149 -35.76 -15.26 11.87
N ILE A 150 -35.43 -15.53 13.13
CA ILE A 150 -36.40 -15.58 14.26
C ILE A 150 -36.85 -14.16 14.62
N ASP A 151 -35.93 -13.26 14.74
CA ASP A 151 -36.16 -11.84 15.01
C ASP A 151 -35.57 -10.98 13.89
N ALA A 152 -36.27 -11.00 12.75
CA ALA A 152 -35.85 -10.27 11.55
C ALA A 152 -35.96 -8.75 11.64
N LYS A 153 -36.46 -8.22 12.76
CA LYS A 153 -36.58 -6.76 12.99
C LYS A 153 -35.51 -6.21 13.92
N ASP A 154 -34.70 -7.06 14.50
CA ASP A 154 -33.59 -6.64 15.35
C ASP A 154 -32.38 -6.28 14.45
N PRO A 155 -31.99 -4.99 14.35
CA PRO A 155 -30.89 -4.55 13.51
C PRO A 155 -29.55 -5.14 13.95
N ASP A 156 -29.35 -5.43 15.25
CA ASP A 156 -28.09 -5.95 15.76
C ASP A 156 -27.79 -7.37 15.27
N ASN A 157 -28.82 -8.20 15.07
CA ASN A 157 -28.67 -9.53 14.51
C ASN A 157 -28.11 -9.47 13.08
N HIS A 158 -28.62 -8.53 12.28
CA HIS A 158 -28.16 -8.32 10.91
C HIS A 158 -26.77 -7.68 10.86
N LEU A 159 -26.48 -6.72 11.74
CA LEU A 159 -25.16 -6.10 11.87
C LEU A 159 -24.07 -7.14 12.16
N VAL A 160 -24.31 -7.96 13.19
CA VAL A 160 -23.33 -8.99 13.59
C VAL A 160 -23.19 -10.07 12.52
N LEU A 161 -24.29 -10.50 11.90
CA LEU A 161 -24.25 -11.47 10.80
C LEU A 161 -23.47 -10.92 9.60
N GLY A 162 -23.65 -9.66 9.25
CA GLY A 162 -22.90 -9.00 8.20
C GLY A 162 -21.39 -8.96 8.48
N ARG A 163 -21.01 -8.64 9.72
CA ARG A 163 -19.60 -8.68 10.18
C ARG A 163 -19.00 -10.08 10.10
N LEU A 164 -19.75 -11.10 10.51
CA LEU A 164 -19.31 -12.50 10.44
C LEU A 164 -19.12 -12.98 8.99
N TYR A 165 -19.98 -12.57 8.06
CA TYR A 165 -19.81 -12.88 6.64
C TYR A 165 -18.58 -12.19 6.03
N ALA A 166 -18.28 -10.95 6.43
CA ALA A 166 -17.07 -10.28 5.98
C ALA A 166 -15.81 -11.02 6.45
N LEU A 167 -15.79 -11.43 7.73
CA LEU A 167 -14.70 -12.24 8.30
C LEU A 167 -14.56 -13.61 7.61
N ASP A 168 -15.66 -14.27 7.26
CA ASP A 168 -15.66 -15.56 6.54
C ASP A 168 -15.09 -15.41 5.12
N SER A 169 -15.45 -14.33 4.42
CA SER A 169 -14.88 -14.01 3.11
C SER A 169 -13.38 -13.77 3.19
N GLN A 170 -12.93 -13.00 4.17
CA GLN A 170 -11.50 -12.75 4.41
C GLN A 170 -10.75 -14.05 4.74
N ALA A 171 -11.29 -14.89 5.62
CA ALA A 171 -10.69 -16.18 6.01
C ALA A 171 -10.58 -17.18 4.84
N LYS A 172 -11.45 -17.05 3.83
CA LYS A 172 -11.43 -17.83 2.58
C LYS A 172 -10.59 -17.20 1.48
N GLY A 173 -10.06 -16.01 1.69
CA GLY A 173 -9.39 -15.24 0.63
C GLY A 173 -10.32 -14.83 -0.51
N SER A 174 -11.62 -14.75 -0.24
CA SER A 174 -12.66 -14.37 -1.20
C SER A 174 -12.84 -12.85 -1.19
N LYS A 175 -13.05 -12.29 -2.39
CA LYS A 175 -13.46 -10.88 -2.54
C LYS A 175 -14.98 -10.71 -2.62
N ASP A 176 -15.75 -11.81 -2.53
CA ASP A 176 -17.21 -11.76 -2.55
C ASP A 176 -17.76 -11.36 -1.17
N LEU A 177 -18.17 -10.11 -1.06
CA LEU A 177 -18.76 -9.51 0.15
C LEU A 177 -20.29 -9.37 0.04
N SER A 178 -20.95 -9.97 -0.97
CA SER A 178 -22.38 -9.76 -1.25
C SER A 178 -23.30 -10.12 -0.08
N LYS A 179 -22.97 -11.18 0.68
CA LYS A 179 -23.73 -11.57 1.87
C LYS A 179 -23.57 -10.56 3.00
N ALA A 180 -22.34 -10.12 3.25
CA ALA A 180 -22.06 -9.10 4.26
C ALA A 180 -22.77 -7.78 3.93
N GLU A 181 -22.69 -7.35 2.68
CA GLU A 181 -23.37 -6.15 2.18
C GLU A 181 -24.89 -6.21 2.37
N THR A 182 -25.49 -7.38 2.06
CA THR A 182 -26.94 -7.59 2.19
C THR A 182 -27.39 -7.41 3.63
N GLU A 183 -26.73 -8.08 4.57
CA GLU A 183 -27.09 -8.04 5.98
C GLU A 183 -26.86 -6.64 6.59
N LEU A 184 -25.74 -6.00 6.28
CA LEU A 184 -25.44 -4.63 6.76
C LEU A 184 -26.44 -3.61 6.21
N LYS A 185 -26.85 -3.72 4.94
CA LYS A 185 -27.91 -2.88 4.39
C LYS A 185 -29.24 -3.10 5.09
N THR A 186 -29.56 -4.34 5.45
CA THR A 186 -30.75 -4.67 6.22
C THR A 186 -30.69 -4.03 7.60
N ALA A 187 -29.53 -4.11 8.29
CA ALA A 187 -29.32 -3.45 9.57
C ALA A 187 -29.57 -1.92 9.47
N ILE A 188 -29.01 -1.27 8.44
CA ILE A 188 -29.19 0.18 8.19
C ILE A 188 -30.67 0.51 7.83
N GLN A 189 -31.37 -0.38 7.12
CA GLN A 189 -32.80 -0.16 6.82
C GLN A 189 -33.66 -0.23 8.08
N LEU A 190 -33.31 -1.10 9.03
CA LEU A 190 -34.00 -1.27 10.31
C LEU A 190 -33.64 -0.15 11.30
N ASP A 191 -32.40 0.25 11.34
CA ASP A 191 -31.91 1.41 12.10
C ASP A 191 -31.04 2.32 11.21
N PRO A 192 -31.66 3.34 10.57
CA PRO A 192 -30.93 4.29 9.73
C PRO A 192 -29.87 5.14 10.45
N ASN A 193 -29.88 5.16 11.79
CA ASN A 193 -28.94 5.91 12.61
C ASN A 193 -27.83 5.00 13.21
N SER A 194 -27.82 3.71 12.86
CA SER A 194 -26.77 2.80 13.31
C SER A 194 -25.41 3.20 12.77
N GLU A 195 -24.67 4.00 13.55
CA GLU A 195 -23.30 4.42 13.21
C GLU A 195 -22.41 3.21 12.91
N GLU A 196 -22.56 2.15 13.71
CA GLU A 196 -21.73 0.96 13.59
C GLU A 196 -21.98 0.20 12.27
N ALA A 197 -23.26 0.08 11.86
CA ALA A 197 -23.59 -0.57 10.59
C ALA A 197 -23.11 0.26 9.39
N ILE A 198 -23.30 1.59 9.44
CA ILE A 198 -22.90 2.51 8.38
C ILE A 198 -21.35 2.51 8.20
N THR A 199 -20.62 2.69 9.31
CA THR A 199 -19.14 2.75 9.25
C THR A 199 -18.54 1.41 8.86
N TYR A 200 -19.11 0.29 9.32
CA TYR A 200 -18.62 -1.03 8.94
C TYR A 200 -18.91 -1.36 7.47
N LEU A 201 -20.08 -0.99 6.95
CA LEU A 201 -20.37 -1.15 5.52
C LEU A 201 -19.46 -0.28 4.65
N ALA A 202 -19.16 0.94 5.09
CA ALA A 202 -18.19 1.79 4.41
C ALA A 202 -16.77 1.18 4.44
N PHE A 203 -16.38 0.59 5.57
CA PHE A 203 -15.09 -0.12 5.69
C PHE A 203 -14.97 -1.27 4.68
N ILE A 204 -15.97 -2.14 4.56
CA ILE A 204 -15.90 -3.26 3.59
C ILE A 204 -15.93 -2.78 2.13
N TYR A 205 -16.62 -1.69 1.82
CA TYR A 205 -16.56 -1.08 0.49
C TYR A 205 -15.15 -0.54 0.18
N ASN A 206 -14.51 0.10 1.15
CA ASN A 206 -13.15 0.58 1.02
C ASN A 206 -12.15 -0.58 0.82
N ASP A 207 -12.29 -1.65 1.59
CA ASP A 207 -11.44 -2.85 1.47
C ASP A 207 -11.61 -3.55 0.10
N ALA A 208 -12.83 -3.52 -0.44
CA ALA A 208 -13.13 -4.02 -1.79
C ALA A 208 -12.66 -3.08 -2.93
N GLY A 209 -12.15 -1.88 -2.61
CA GLY A 209 -11.78 -0.85 -3.59
C GLY A 209 -12.99 -0.07 -4.15
N GLU A 210 -14.19 -0.27 -3.61
CA GLU A 210 -15.44 0.40 -4.02
C GLU A 210 -15.62 1.74 -3.28
N THR A 211 -14.59 2.55 -3.23
CA THR A 211 -14.51 3.78 -2.41
C THR A 211 -15.62 4.79 -2.69
N GLN A 212 -16.13 4.82 -3.93
CA GLN A 212 -17.27 5.69 -4.28
C GLN A 212 -18.58 5.27 -3.60
N LYS A 213 -18.81 3.95 -3.41
CA LYS A 213 -19.97 3.48 -2.66
C LYS A 213 -19.83 3.82 -1.17
N ALA A 214 -18.63 3.71 -0.62
CA ALA A 214 -18.34 4.11 0.76
C ALA A 214 -18.63 5.61 0.97
N GLU A 215 -18.13 6.47 0.07
CA GLU A 215 -18.38 7.90 0.10
C GLU A 215 -19.88 8.22 0.03
N GLN A 216 -20.62 7.64 -0.92
CA GLN A 216 -22.05 7.85 -1.06
C GLN A 216 -22.83 7.44 0.18
N LEU A 217 -22.48 6.29 0.78
CA LEU A 217 -23.11 5.79 2.01
C LEU A 217 -22.90 6.77 3.19
N LEU A 218 -21.65 7.18 3.42
CA LEU A 218 -21.30 8.07 4.53
C LEU A 218 -21.82 9.50 4.32
N ALA A 219 -21.79 9.99 3.08
CA ALA A 219 -22.32 11.30 2.72
C ALA A 219 -23.85 11.39 2.82
N ALA A 220 -24.56 10.27 2.69
CA ALA A 220 -26.02 10.21 2.86
C ALA A 220 -26.47 10.53 4.29
N VAL A 221 -25.59 10.36 5.30
CA VAL A 221 -25.87 10.76 6.68
C VAL A 221 -25.93 12.28 6.74
N PRO A 222 -27.06 12.86 7.24
CA PRO A 222 -27.19 14.32 7.36
C PRO A 222 -26.03 14.90 8.19
N GLU A 223 -25.49 16.03 7.77
CA GLU A 223 -24.32 16.64 8.39
C GLU A 223 -24.50 16.87 9.91
N SER A 224 -25.71 17.27 10.32
CA SER A 224 -26.06 17.47 11.74
C SER A 224 -26.10 16.19 12.57
N GLN A 225 -26.06 15.02 11.95
CA GLN A 225 -26.08 13.70 12.60
C GLN A 225 -24.73 12.99 12.46
N ARG A 226 -23.78 13.56 11.72
CA ARG A 226 -22.46 12.95 11.58
C ARG A 226 -21.67 13.04 12.89
N THR A 227 -21.29 11.89 13.38
CA THR A 227 -20.44 11.74 14.57
C THR A 227 -18.97 11.83 14.20
N SER A 228 -18.10 11.88 15.21
CA SER A 228 -16.64 11.80 15.02
C SER A 228 -16.24 10.55 14.23
N LYS A 229 -16.87 9.38 14.50
CA LYS A 229 -16.58 8.13 13.78
C LYS A 229 -16.99 8.18 12.30
N ILE A 230 -18.13 8.77 11.98
CA ILE A 230 -18.58 8.94 10.58
C ILE A 230 -17.61 9.85 9.82
N TYR A 231 -17.20 10.98 10.42
CA TYR A 231 -16.18 11.84 9.80
C TYR A 231 -14.82 11.15 9.67
N THR A 232 -14.41 10.34 10.64
CA THR A 232 -13.19 9.52 10.56
C THR A 232 -13.27 8.52 9.40
N ALA A 233 -14.42 7.85 9.24
CA ALA A 233 -14.65 6.93 8.13
C ALA A 233 -14.64 7.65 6.77
N LEU A 234 -15.25 8.86 6.67
CA LEU A 234 -15.18 9.71 5.48
C LEU A 234 -13.73 10.10 5.16
N GLY A 235 -12.96 10.50 6.19
CA GLY A 235 -11.55 10.82 6.03
C GLY A 235 -10.76 9.65 5.46
N GLY A 236 -10.95 8.45 6.00
CA GLY A 236 -10.32 7.22 5.49
C GLY A 236 -10.75 6.86 4.06
N THR A 237 -12.02 7.13 3.72
CA THR A 237 -12.51 6.93 2.34
C THR A 237 -11.83 7.89 1.36
N TYR A 238 -11.74 9.18 1.69
CA TYR A 238 -11.04 10.18 0.87
C TYR A 238 -9.53 9.91 0.77
N GLU A 239 -8.92 9.40 1.84
CA GLU A 239 -7.52 8.97 1.82
C GLU A 239 -7.28 7.86 0.78
N GLN A 240 -8.14 6.84 0.73
CA GLN A 240 -8.04 5.78 -0.27
C GLN A 240 -8.27 6.28 -1.71
N GLN A 241 -9.12 7.29 -1.87
CA GLN A 241 -9.30 7.99 -3.15
C GLN A 241 -8.12 8.91 -3.50
N LYS A 242 -7.15 9.08 -2.59
CA LYS A 242 -6.04 10.05 -2.66
C LYS A 242 -6.50 11.50 -2.70
N GLU A 243 -7.72 11.78 -2.26
CA GLU A 243 -8.27 13.13 -2.12
C GLU A 243 -7.85 13.76 -0.77
N TYR A 244 -6.53 13.90 -0.58
CA TYR A 244 -5.94 14.25 0.71
C TYR A 244 -6.51 15.51 1.36
N LYS A 245 -6.86 16.53 0.57
CA LYS A 245 -7.46 17.78 1.10
C LYS A 245 -8.84 17.54 1.69
N LYS A 246 -9.67 16.70 1.06
CA LYS A 246 -10.98 16.31 1.60
C LYS A 246 -10.81 15.43 2.85
N ALA A 247 -9.84 14.51 2.83
CA ALA A 247 -9.52 13.69 3.99
C ALA A 247 -9.11 14.55 5.20
N ILE A 248 -8.21 15.52 5.00
CA ILE A 248 -7.79 16.48 6.05
C ILE A 248 -8.99 17.21 6.65
N GLU A 249 -9.91 17.71 5.81
CA GLU A 249 -11.09 18.40 6.30
C GLU A 249 -12.02 17.48 7.09
N ALA A 250 -12.27 16.25 6.60
CA ALA A 250 -13.11 15.28 7.30
C ALA A 250 -12.50 14.90 8.68
N PHE A 251 -11.19 14.63 8.75
CA PHE A 251 -10.53 14.35 10.03
C PHE A 251 -10.57 15.55 10.98
N ARG A 252 -10.43 16.78 10.49
CA ARG A 252 -10.60 17.99 11.30
C ARG A 252 -12.00 18.09 11.88
N GLN A 253 -13.04 17.80 11.10
CA GLN A 253 -14.43 17.78 11.58
C GLN A 253 -14.62 16.68 12.65
N ALA A 254 -14.00 15.51 12.48
CA ALA A 254 -14.00 14.47 13.51
C ALA A 254 -13.42 14.98 14.84
N LEU A 255 -12.30 15.72 14.78
CA LEU A 255 -11.61 16.27 15.95
C LEU A 255 -12.30 17.50 16.58
N VAL A 256 -13.14 18.21 15.82
CA VAL A 256 -14.02 19.25 16.38
C VAL A 256 -15.06 18.62 17.32
N ILE A 257 -15.57 17.44 16.98
CA ILE A 257 -16.58 16.72 17.76
C ILE A 257 -15.94 15.96 18.93
N ASP A 258 -14.85 15.25 18.65
CA ASP A 258 -14.11 14.45 19.63
C ASP A 258 -12.59 14.72 19.49
N LYS A 259 -12.06 15.55 20.36
CA LYS A 259 -10.65 15.97 20.33
C LYS A 259 -9.68 14.85 20.71
N GLU A 260 -10.15 13.80 21.36
CA GLU A 260 -9.34 12.67 21.81
C GLU A 260 -9.40 11.49 20.84
N ASN A 261 -10.06 11.63 19.70
CA ASN A 261 -10.12 10.60 18.66
C ASN A 261 -8.75 10.39 18.03
N LEU A 262 -8.00 9.43 18.56
CA LEU A 262 -6.63 9.10 18.08
C LEU A 262 -6.60 8.65 16.61
N ASP A 263 -7.64 7.96 16.12
CA ASP A 263 -7.70 7.53 14.72
C ASP A 263 -7.85 8.72 13.79
N ALA A 264 -8.67 9.71 14.17
CA ALA A 264 -8.80 10.95 13.43
C ALA A 264 -7.50 11.79 13.48
N MET A 265 -6.79 11.84 14.63
CA MET A 265 -5.50 12.52 14.74
C MET A 265 -4.45 11.87 13.84
N ARG A 266 -4.34 10.53 13.84
CA ARG A 266 -3.42 9.79 12.96
C ARG A 266 -3.76 10.00 11.49
N GLY A 267 -5.06 9.91 11.14
CA GLY A 267 -5.54 10.16 9.79
C GLY A 267 -5.24 11.58 9.32
N LEU A 268 -5.46 12.58 10.16
CA LEU A 268 -5.12 13.99 9.86
C LEU A 268 -3.62 14.15 9.59
N ALA A 269 -2.80 13.67 10.51
CA ALA A 269 -1.34 13.78 10.40
C ALA A 269 -0.79 13.10 9.15
N GLN A 270 -1.28 11.89 8.83
CA GLN A 270 -0.87 11.14 7.65
C GLN A 270 -1.27 11.87 6.35
N ASN A 271 -2.49 12.40 6.29
CA ASN A 271 -2.98 13.09 5.10
C ASN A 271 -2.35 14.46 4.90
N LEU A 272 -1.98 15.17 5.99
CA LEU A 272 -1.13 16.35 5.90
C LEU A 272 0.24 16.03 5.30
N ALA A 273 0.86 14.91 5.70
CA ALA A 273 2.13 14.46 5.13
C ALA A 273 1.99 14.07 3.64
N ASN A 274 0.88 13.43 3.26
CA ASN A 274 0.58 13.04 1.89
C ASN A 274 0.27 14.25 0.97
N ASP A 275 -0.36 15.30 1.54
CA ASP A 275 -0.60 16.59 0.84
C ASP A 275 0.63 17.53 0.88
N ASN A 276 1.78 17.01 1.28
CA ASN A 276 3.05 17.74 1.41
C ASN A 276 3.04 18.94 2.40
N GLN A 277 2.11 18.93 3.37
CA GLN A 277 2.05 19.91 4.48
C GLN A 277 2.91 19.38 5.65
N ILE A 278 4.23 19.30 5.43
CA ILE A 278 5.16 18.55 6.29
C ILE A 278 5.26 19.12 7.70
N GLU A 279 5.28 20.45 7.85
CA GLU A 279 5.35 21.11 9.16
C GLU A 279 4.07 20.89 9.97
N ALA A 280 2.91 20.93 9.33
CA ALA A 280 1.64 20.65 9.99
C ALA A 280 1.56 19.18 10.41
N ALA A 281 1.95 18.24 9.54
CA ALA A 281 2.03 16.82 9.88
C ALA A 281 2.98 16.57 11.08
N LEU A 282 4.14 17.25 11.10
CA LEU A 282 5.08 17.16 12.21
C LEU A 282 4.46 17.62 13.52
N ALA A 283 3.67 18.71 13.52
CA ALA A 283 3.00 19.21 14.70
C ALA A 283 1.98 18.20 15.23
N GLU A 284 1.14 17.64 14.35
CA GLU A 284 0.12 16.66 14.72
C GLU A 284 0.74 15.37 15.29
N TYR A 285 1.78 14.81 14.63
CA TYR A 285 2.45 13.61 15.16
C TYR A 285 3.14 13.84 16.51
N LYS A 286 3.66 15.05 16.79
CA LYS A 286 4.16 15.40 18.11
C LYS A 286 3.06 15.41 19.15
N THR A 287 1.90 15.98 18.84
CA THR A 287 0.74 15.97 19.70
C THR A 287 0.29 14.54 20.04
N ILE A 288 0.28 13.64 19.02
CA ILE A 288 -0.01 12.22 19.25
C ILE A 288 1.03 11.58 20.18
N GLN A 289 2.33 11.84 19.96
CA GLN A 289 3.40 11.29 20.80
C GLN A 289 3.38 11.82 22.24
N GLU A 290 2.94 13.07 22.44
CA GLU A 290 2.74 13.66 23.77
C GLU A 290 1.54 13.04 24.50
N ALA A 291 0.45 12.74 23.76
CA ALA A 291 -0.75 12.10 24.30
C ALA A 291 -0.51 10.60 24.60
N ASP A 292 0.21 9.91 23.71
CA ASP A 292 0.59 8.51 23.87
C ASP A 292 2.08 8.29 23.55
N PRO A 293 2.95 8.39 24.58
CA PRO A 293 4.39 8.14 24.39
C PRO A 293 4.74 6.71 23.98
N GLN A 294 3.81 5.76 24.06
CA GLN A 294 3.98 4.36 23.64
C GLN A 294 3.48 4.12 22.20
N ASP A 295 3.03 5.15 21.50
CA ASP A 295 2.65 5.04 20.10
C ASP A 295 3.90 4.87 19.21
N ALA A 296 4.22 3.61 18.89
CA ALA A 296 5.33 3.26 18.01
C ALA A 296 5.14 3.82 16.59
N THR A 297 3.87 3.90 16.13
CA THR A 297 3.56 4.43 14.79
C THR A 297 3.85 5.92 14.72
N ALA A 298 3.44 6.71 15.72
CA ALA A 298 3.75 8.13 15.76
C ALA A 298 5.26 8.37 15.78
N ALA A 299 6.01 7.61 16.57
CA ALA A 299 7.48 7.70 16.62
C ALA A 299 8.11 7.36 15.25
N LEU A 300 7.62 6.33 14.56
CA LEU A 300 8.10 5.95 13.23
C LEU A 300 7.81 7.06 12.20
N ARG A 301 6.59 7.60 12.16
CA ARG A 301 6.21 8.67 11.24
C ARG A 301 6.98 9.98 11.52
N LEU A 302 7.24 10.29 12.78
CA LEU A 302 8.14 11.40 13.13
C LEU A 302 9.55 11.18 12.58
N SER A 303 10.08 9.95 12.67
CA SER A 303 11.37 9.60 12.06
C SER A 303 11.38 9.87 10.56
N GLU A 304 10.36 9.42 9.83
CA GLU A 304 10.22 9.62 8.39
C GLU A 304 10.15 11.11 8.02
N ILE A 305 9.34 11.89 8.76
CA ILE A 305 9.22 13.34 8.55
C ILE A 305 10.55 14.03 8.82
N TYR A 306 11.24 13.72 9.92
CA TYR A 306 12.54 14.30 10.22
C TYR A 306 13.60 13.95 9.17
N ARG A 307 13.57 12.71 8.62
CA ARG A 307 14.43 12.34 7.49
C ARG A 307 14.14 13.21 6.27
N ARG A 308 12.87 13.44 5.90
CA ARG A 308 12.47 14.32 4.78
C ARG A 308 12.93 15.77 4.99
N LEU A 309 12.95 16.25 6.25
CA LEU A 309 13.44 17.57 6.62
C LEU A 309 14.96 17.66 6.76
N GLY A 310 15.71 16.58 6.48
CA GLY A 310 17.16 16.54 6.65
C GLY A 310 17.64 16.57 8.10
N LYS A 311 16.74 16.38 9.08
CA LYS A 311 17.03 16.38 10.52
C LYS A 311 17.37 14.96 10.98
N PHE A 312 18.46 14.42 10.49
CA PHE A 312 18.80 13.00 10.59
C PHE A 312 19.00 12.49 12.02
N ASP A 313 19.54 13.32 12.93
CA ASP A 313 19.71 12.94 14.34
C ASP A 313 18.36 12.72 15.02
N LEU A 314 17.39 13.62 14.79
CA LEU A 314 16.02 13.50 15.29
C LEU A 314 15.29 12.32 14.63
N ALA A 315 15.54 12.06 13.35
CA ALA A 315 15.00 10.90 12.65
C ALA A 315 15.47 9.62 13.31
N MET A 316 16.77 9.48 13.55
CA MET A 316 17.35 8.29 14.19
C MET A 316 16.91 8.14 15.65
N GLU A 317 16.76 9.22 16.40
CA GLU A 317 16.22 9.19 17.78
C GLU A 317 14.80 8.63 17.82
N ASN A 318 13.91 9.15 16.97
CA ASN A 318 12.52 8.68 16.92
C ASN A 318 12.42 7.24 16.38
N LEU A 319 13.28 6.85 15.44
CA LEU A 319 13.36 5.48 14.96
C LEU A 319 13.75 4.50 16.08
N LYS A 320 14.71 4.87 16.92
CA LYS A 320 15.10 4.07 18.10
C LYS A 320 13.96 3.95 19.12
N LYS A 321 13.19 5.02 19.34
CA LYS A 321 11.99 4.98 20.18
C LYS A 321 10.97 3.98 19.62
N ALA A 322 10.65 4.07 18.33
CA ALA A 322 9.75 3.12 17.67
C ALA A 322 10.26 1.66 17.80
N GLY A 323 11.54 1.41 17.54
CA GLY A 323 12.16 0.10 17.63
C GLY A 323 12.18 -0.50 19.05
N ALA A 324 12.21 0.33 20.07
CA ALA A 324 12.09 -0.13 21.47
C ALA A 324 10.67 -0.62 21.81
N LEU A 325 9.66 -0.11 21.10
CA LEU A 325 8.24 -0.43 21.34
C LEU A 325 7.76 -1.62 20.51
N VAL A 326 8.35 -1.85 19.32
CA VAL A 326 7.94 -2.93 18.41
C VAL A 326 9.12 -3.87 18.18
N GLN A 327 9.04 -5.07 18.74
CA GLN A 327 10.05 -6.11 18.54
C GLN A 327 9.88 -6.76 17.15
N ASP A 328 10.99 -7.15 16.53
CA ASP A 328 11.04 -7.87 15.24
C ASP A 328 10.43 -7.16 14.02
N SER A 329 10.20 -5.84 14.10
CA SER A 329 9.74 -5.06 12.96
C SER A 329 10.80 -5.03 11.83
N LEU A 330 10.37 -5.32 10.60
CA LEU A 330 11.22 -5.14 9.41
C LEU A 330 11.31 -3.65 9.00
N GLU A 331 10.35 -2.85 9.42
CA GLU A 331 10.22 -1.43 9.07
C GLU A 331 11.29 -0.57 9.76
N ILE A 332 11.69 -0.94 10.97
CA ILE A 332 12.72 -0.21 11.73
C ILE A 332 14.09 -0.25 11.01
N PRO A 333 14.70 -1.40 10.74
CA PRO A 333 15.98 -1.43 10.03
C PRO A 333 15.86 -0.94 8.59
N TYR A 334 14.70 -1.06 7.94
CA TYR A 334 14.50 -0.48 6.63
C TYR A 334 14.57 1.06 6.67
N ASN A 335 13.87 1.71 7.62
CA ASN A 335 13.94 3.16 7.80
C ASN A 335 15.35 3.63 8.28
N GLU A 336 16.07 2.82 9.07
CA GLU A 336 17.47 3.08 9.41
C GLU A 336 18.33 3.19 8.14
N ALA A 337 18.19 2.24 7.23
CA ALA A 337 18.89 2.28 5.95
C ALA A 337 18.56 3.52 5.13
N LEU A 338 17.27 3.93 5.08
CA LEU A 338 16.85 5.13 4.37
C LEU A 338 17.42 6.42 4.99
N ILE A 339 17.58 6.49 6.31
CA ILE A 339 18.21 7.64 6.99
C ILE A 339 19.71 7.67 6.64
N LEU A 340 20.39 6.52 6.69
CA LEU A 340 21.81 6.41 6.37
C LEU A 340 22.08 6.77 4.89
N GLU A 341 21.24 6.30 3.98
CA GLU A 341 21.28 6.65 2.55
C GLU A 341 21.14 8.16 2.36
N ALA A 342 20.14 8.80 3.01
CA ALA A 342 19.93 10.24 2.94
C ALA A 342 21.11 11.05 3.52
N GLN A 343 21.91 10.46 4.43
CA GLN A 343 23.15 11.02 4.93
C GLN A 343 24.35 10.81 3.97
N GLY A 344 24.18 10.07 2.88
CA GLY A 344 25.27 9.62 2.00
C GLY A 344 26.13 8.49 2.57
N LYS A 345 25.70 7.84 3.65
CA LYS A 345 26.40 6.73 4.32
C LYS A 345 26.04 5.39 3.68
N TYR A 346 26.32 5.28 2.38
CA TYR A 346 25.87 4.15 1.56
C TYR A 346 26.36 2.77 2.05
N GLU A 347 27.58 2.67 2.55
CA GLU A 347 28.14 1.38 3.05
C GLU A 347 27.43 0.92 4.34
N GLU A 348 27.11 1.85 5.23
CA GLU A 348 26.35 1.56 6.46
C GLU A 348 24.91 1.15 6.10
N ALA A 349 24.25 1.89 5.21
CA ALA A 349 22.93 1.58 4.72
C ALA A 349 22.85 0.19 4.05
N ALA A 350 23.82 -0.12 3.18
CA ALA A 350 23.94 -1.43 2.54
C ALA A 350 24.12 -2.56 3.58
N THR A 351 24.92 -2.32 4.63
CA THR A 351 25.13 -3.31 5.70
C THR A 351 23.83 -3.63 6.44
N VAL A 352 22.99 -2.62 6.71
CA VAL A 352 21.70 -2.82 7.37
C VAL A 352 20.76 -3.64 6.48
N LEU A 353 20.64 -3.28 5.19
CA LEU A 353 19.78 -4.00 4.25
C LEU A 353 20.30 -5.42 3.97
N GLN A 354 21.61 -5.64 3.90
CA GLN A 354 22.18 -6.99 3.78
C GLN A 354 21.72 -7.92 4.90
N LYS A 355 21.65 -7.42 6.14
CA LYS A 355 21.12 -8.19 7.28
C LYS A 355 19.64 -8.53 7.08
N LEU A 356 18.84 -7.59 6.56
CA LEU A 356 17.42 -7.82 6.25
C LEU A 356 17.24 -8.90 5.17
N VAL A 357 17.97 -8.78 4.06
CA VAL A 357 17.85 -9.71 2.93
C VAL A 357 18.55 -11.06 3.19
N SER A 358 19.39 -11.19 4.23
CA SER A 358 20.00 -12.46 4.62
C SER A 358 19.08 -13.35 5.45
N ARG A 359 17.99 -12.83 6.01
CA ARG A 359 17.01 -13.64 6.72
C ARG A 359 16.42 -14.67 5.75
N PRO A 360 16.35 -15.96 6.08
CA PRO A 360 15.81 -16.96 5.17
C PRO A 360 14.33 -16.72 4.91
N LEU A 361 13.91 -16.83 3.65
CA LEU A 361 12.50 -16.93 3.32
C LEU A 361 12.03 -18.36 3.51
N PRO A 362 10.80 -18.58 4.06
CA PRO A 362 10.20 -19.91 4.08
C PRO A 362 10.07 -20.48 2.66
N PRO A 363 10.14 -21.80 2.47
CA PRO A 363 9.96 -22.42 1.14
C PRO A 363 8.59 -22.13 0.53
N ASP A 364 7.59 -21.90 1.38
CA ASP A 364 6.19 -21.58 1.06
C ASP A 364 5.88 -20.08 1.29
N ALA A 365 6.89 -19.22 1.18
CA ALA A 365 6.75 -17.78 1.40
C ALA A 365 5.57 -17.21 0.60
N ARG A 366 4.69 -16.46 1.30
CA ARG A 366 3.54 -15.79 0.71
C ARG A 366 3.98 -14.66 -0.21
N ALA A 367 3.08 -14.24 -1.10
CA ALA A 367 3.34 -13.13 -2.02
C ALA A 367 3.88 -11.88 -1.28
N GLY A 368 3.24 -11.46 -0.18
CA GLY A 368 3.67 -10.29 0.59
C GLY A 368 5.09 -10.42 1.20
N GLU A 369 5.53 -11.62 1.58
CA GLU A 369 6.88 -11.84 2.08
C GLU A 369 7.93 -11.73 0.96
N LYS A 370 7.57 -12.20 -0.24
CA LYS A 370 8.40 -12.05 -1.44
C LYS A 370 8.49 -10.60 -1.87
N SER A 371 7.36 -9.87 -1.87
CA SER A 371 7.32 -8.44 -2.21
C SER A 371 8.13 -7.60 -1.23
N ASN A 372 8.06 -7.86 0.07
CA ASN A 372 8.94 -7.20 1.06
C ASN A 372 10.42 -7.51 0.79
N ARG A 373 10.73 -8.76 0.45
CA ARG A 373 12.10 -9.14 0.11
C ARG A 373 12.58 -8.42 -1.16
N ALA A 374 11.73 -8.33 -2.18
CA ALA A 374 12.03 -7.62 -3.42
C ALA A 374 12.29 -6.12 -3.13
N LEU A 375 11.44 -5.47 -2.33
CA LEU A 375 11.62 -4.08 -1.91
C LEU A 375 12.99 -3.83 -1.23
N PHE A 376 13.40 -4.72 -0.33
CA PHE A 376 14.69 -4.57 0.36
C PHE A 376 15.88 -4.81 -0.59
N LEU A 377 15.75 -5.76 -1.51
CA LEU A 377 16.77 -6.03 -2.52
C LEU A 377 16.86 -4.88 -3.53
N GLU A 378 15.73 -4.34 -3.98
CA GLU A 378 15.69 -3.17 -4.87
C GLU A 378 16.38 -1.97 -4.24
N ARG A 379 16.03 -1.64 -2.98
CA ARG A 379 16.70 -0.54 -2.26
C ARG A 379 18.21 -0.80 -2.10
N LEU A 380 18.60 -2.02 -1.75
CA LEU A 380 20.01 -2.39 -1.63
C LEU A 380 20.75 -2.25 -2.98
N GLY A 381 20.13 -2.69 -4.07
CA GLY A 381 20.68 -2.54 -5.41
C GLY A 381 20.88 -1.06 -5.80
N ASN A 382 19.87 -0.22 -5.49
CA ASN A 382 19.96 1.21 -5.75
C ASN A 382 21.05 1.91 -4.90
N ILE A 383 21.18 1.56 -3.63
CA ILE A 383 22.28 2.04 -2.78
C ILE A 383 23.64 1.65 -3.36
N TYR A 384 23.78 0.42 -3.91
CA TYR A 384 25.02 0.05 -4.58
C TYR A 384 25.26 0.85 -5.87
N ARG A 385 24.21 1.21 -6.63
CA ARG A 385 24.36 2.12 -7.79
C ARG A 385 24.88 3.50 -7.35
N GLU A 386 24.28 4.07 -6.31
CA GLU A 386 24.69 5.37 -5.75
C GLU A 386 26.10 5.35 -5.14
N ALA A 387 26.49 4.23 -4.53
CA ALA A 387 27.84 4.01 -4.02
C ALA A 387 28.90 3.74 -5.12
N GLY A 388 28.50 3.74 -6.41
CA GLY A 388 29.42 3.44 -7.52
C GLY A 388 29.85 1.97 -7.58
N ARG A 389 28.99 1.05 -7.13
CA ARG A 389 29.25 -0.40 -7.11
C ARG A 389 28.29 -1.17 -8.05
N PRO A 390 28.35 -0.92 -9.36
CA PRO A 390 27.36 -1.43 -10.32
C PRO A 390 27.31 -2.97 -10.35
N LEU A 391 28.41 -3.66 -10.16
CA LEU A 391 28.42 -5.12 -10.17
C LEU A 391 27.61 -5.71 -9.01
N LEU A 392 27.71 -5.13 -7.81
CA LEU A 392 26.93 -5.54 -6.66
C LEU A 392 25.44 -5.21 -6.84
N ALA A 393 25.12 -4.08 -7.47
CA ALA A 393 23.76 -3.73 -7.83
C ALA A 393 23.14 -4.77 -8.77
N MET A 394 23.83 -5.12 -9.87
CA MET A 394 23.39 -6.12 -10.85
C MET A 394 23.20 -7.51 -10.22
N GLU A 395 24.11 -7.92 -9.32
CA GLU A 395 23.98 -9.17 -8.57
C GLU A 395 22.75 -9.16 -7.65
N THR A 396 22.49 -8.01 -7.05
CA THR A 396 21.34 -7.83 -6.15
C THR A 396 20.03 -7.88 -6.91
N PHE A 397 19.92 -7.23 -8.08
CA PHE A 397 18.74 -7.27 -8.92
C PHE A 397 18.46 -8.68 -9.47
N ARG A 398 19.48 -9.48 -9.75
CA ARG A 398 19.31 -10.90 -10.10
C ARG A 398 18.63 -11.69 -8.99
N LYS A 399 18.90 -11.39 -7.72
CA LYS A 399 18.19 -12.02 -6.59
C LYS A 399 16.70 -11.70 -6.56
N ILE A 400 16.27 -10.53 -7.08
CA ILE A 400 14.85 -10.21 -7.25
C ILE A 400 14.24 -11.11 -8.35
N ILE A 401 14.95 -11.29 -9.47
CA ILE A 401 14.52 -12.19 -10.54
C ILE A 401 14.32 -13.63 -10.03
N ASP A 402 15.21 -14.09 -9.14
CA ASP A 402 15.17 -15.43 -8.56
C ASP A 402 13.95 -15.64 -7.61
N LEU A 403 13.32 -14.58 -7.09
CA LEU A 403 12.07 -14.67 -6.32
C LEU A 403 10.89 -15.18 -7.17
N GLY A 404 10.97 -14.99 -8.48
CA GLY A 404 9.94 -15.40 -9.44
C GLY A 404 8.66 -14.55 -9.33
N GLY A 405 7.60 -14.96 -10.05
CA GLY A 405 6.33 -14.25 -10.01
C GLY A 405 6.39 -12.83 -10.59
N GLU A 406 5.62 -11.93 -9.96
CA GLU A 406 5.56 -10.52 -10.37
C GLU A 406 6.87 -9.77 -10.06
N GLU A 407 7.57 -10.15 -8.98
CA GLU A 407 8.84 -9.53 -8.58
C GLU A 407 9.93 -9.70 -9.64
N ALA A 408 9.93 -10.82 -10.37
CA ALA A 408 10.91 -11.06 -11.42
C ALA A 408 10.85 -9.99 -12.54
N SER A 409 9.68 -9.45 -12.83
CA SER A 409 9.52 -8.38 -13.81
C SER A 409 10.29 -7.12 -13.39
N HIS A 410 10.12 -6.69 -12.14
CA HIS A 410 10.84 -5.54 -11.57
C HIS A 410 12.36 -5.79 -11.54
N GLY A 411 12.78 -6.98 -11.09
CA GLY A 411 14.20 -7.33 -11.09
C GLY A 411 14.86 -7.31 -12.47
N TYR A 412 14.13 -7.70 -13.54
CA TYR A 412 14.61 -7.57 -14.91
C TYR A 412 14.73 -6.10 -15.33
N GLN A 413 13.76 -5.24 -14.99
CA GLN A 413 13.81 -3.81 -15.29
C GLN A 413 15.02 -3.16 -14.62
N ASP A 414 15.18 -3.36 -13.31
CA ASP A 414 16.31 -2.83 -12.55
C ASP A 414 17.67 -3.28 -13.11
N LEU A 415 17.75 -4.55 -13.50
CA LEU A 415 18.98 -5.09 -14.09
C LEU A 415 19.27 -4.48 -15.46
N ILE A 416 18.25 -4.28 -16.31
CA ILE A 416 18.37 -3.61 -17.60
C ILE A 416 18.86 -2.18 -17.39
N ASP A 417 18.28 -1.45 -16.46
CA ASP A 417 18.65 -0.08 -16.13
C ASP A 417 20.08 0.01 -15.60
N ALA A 418 20.48 -0.93 -14.73
CA ALA A 418 21.86 -0.99 -14.24
C ALA A 418 22.89 -1.24 -15.37
N TYR A 419 22.57 -2.04 -16.38
CA TYR A 419 23.40 -2.18 -17.57
C TYR A 419 23.41 -0.90 -18.43
N ARG A 420 22.26 -0.22 -18.55
CA ARG A 420 22.16 1.06 -19.27
C ARG A 420 23.01 2.16 -18.62
N ASP A 421 22.98 2.28 -17.29
CA ASP A 421 23.81 3.22 -16.54
C ASP A 421 25.30 3.04 -16.81
N GLN A 422 25.70 1.80 -16.97
CA GLN A 422 27.09 1.45 -17.34
C GLN A 422 27.35 1.53 -18.86
N LYS A 423 26.36 2.03 -19.63
CA LYS A 423 26.43 2.10 -21.10
C LYS A 423 26.71 0.76 -21.79
N GLN A 424 26.33 -0.35 -21.12
CA GLN A 424 26.46 -1.73 -21.61
C GLN A 424 25.19 -2.10 -22.41
N TRP A 425 24.94 -1.39 -23.51
CA TRP A 425 23.70 -1.47 -24.31
C TRP A 425 23.39 -2.87 -24.84
N SER A 426 24.42 -3.59 -25.23
CA SER A 426 24.31 -4.97 -25.73
C SER A 426 23.81 -5.92 -24.63
N ASP A 427 24.33 -5.78 -23.42
CA ASP A 427 23.92 -6.58 -22.28
C ASP A 427 22.50 -6.21 -21.83
N ALA A 428 22.16 -4.93 -21.79
CA ALA A 428 20.79 -4.46 -21.53
C ALA A 428 19.79 -5.11 -22.49
N THR A 429 20.08 -5.10 -23.81
CA THR A 429 19.24 -5.74 -24.84
C THR A 429 19.15 -7.25 -24.63
N ARG A 430 20.26 -7.92 -24.31
CA ARG A 430 20.27 -9.37 -24.05
C ARG A 430 19.41 -9.74 -22.85
N VAL A 431 19.49 -8.98 -21.74
CA VAL A 431 18.66 -9.20 -20.56
C VAL A 431 17.19 -8.95 -20.86
N ALA A 432 16.85 -7.90 -21.61
CA ALA A 432 15.48 -7.64 -22.03
C ALA A 432 14.90 -8.79 -22.91
N GLN A 433 15.69 -9.36 -23.80
CA GLN A 433 15.30 -10.55 -24.59
C GLN A 433 15.08 -11.78 -23.71
N GLU A 434 15.94 -12.01 -22.72
CA GLU A 434 15.78 -13.07 -21.72
C GLU A 434 14.48 -12.88 -20.94
N ALA A 435 14.23 -11.66 -20.45
CA ALA A 435 13.05 -11.30 -19.71
C ALA A 435 11.75 -11.63 -20.46
N VAL A 436 11.64 -11.18 -21.72
CA VAL A 436 10.47 -11.47 -22.56
C VAL A 436 10.31 -12.97 -22.86
N LYS A 437 11.41 -13.71 -22.98
CA LYS A 437 11.37 -15.16 -23.16
C LYS A 437 10.84 -15.87 -21.89
N LYS A 438 11.22 -15.39 -20.71
CA LYS A 438 10.80 -15.97 -19.40
C LYS A 438 9.39 -15.54 -19.02
N LEU A 439 9.02 -14.29 -19.31
CA LEU A 439 7.75 -13.66 -18.96
C LEU A 439 7.05 -13.15 -20.25
N PRO A 440 6.60 -14.04 -21.15
CA PRO A 440 6.12 -13.67 -22.50
C PRO A 440 4.81 -12.89 -22.49
N ASN A 441 4.09 -12.83 -21.37
CA ASN A 441 2.83 -12.07 -21.25
C ASN A 441 3.02 -10.72 -20.55
N ASP A 442 4.22 -10.41 -20.08
CA ASP A 442 4.53 -9.15 -19.42
C ASP A 442 4.59 -8.02 -20.44
N LYS A 443 3.67 -7.06 -20.32
CA LYS A 443 3.56 -5.90 -21.21
C LYS A 443 4.76 -4.96 -21.07
N THR A 444 5.16 -4.71 -19.83
CA THR A 444 6.22 -3.75 -19.50
C THR A 444 7.55 -4.24 -20.06
N LEU A 445 7.91 -5.50 -19.83
CA LEU A 445 9.15 -6.08 -20.36
C LEU A 445 9.17 -6.11 -21.91
N LYS A 446 8.03 -6.35 -22.58
CA LYS A 446 7.94 -6.21 -24.03
C LYS A 446 8.22 -4.79 -24.51
N LEU A 447 7.68 -3.79 -23.80
CA LEU A 447 7.90 -2.39 -24.13
C LEU A 447 9.34 -1.97 -23.86
N THR A 448 9.93 -2.43 -22.75
CA THR A 448 11.36 -2.24 -22.45
C THR A 448 12.23 -2.87 -23.51
N LEU A 449 11.93 -4.09 -23.99
CA LEU A 449 12.67 -4.69 -25.10
C LEU A 449 12.48 -3.88 -26.39
N ALA A 450 11.27 -3.40 -26.66
CA ALA A 450 11.02 -2.57 -27.83
C ALA A 450 11.85 -1.28 -27.81
N GLU A 451 12.01 -0.67 -26.64
CA GLU A 451 12.90 0.50 -26.45
C GLU A 451 14.36 0.14 -26.74
N GLN A 452 14.88 -0.99 -26.22
CA GLN A 452 16.25 -1.44 -26.49
C GLN A 452 16.47 -1.73 -27.98
N LEU A 453 15.45 -2.26 -28.67
CA LEU A 453 15.50 -2.49 -30.13
C LEU A 453 15.53 -1.18 -30.90
N ALA A 454 14.76 -0.14 -30.45
CA ALA A 454 14.82 1.19 -31.06
C ALA A 454 16.22 1.81 -30.92
N ASP A 455 16.81 1.73 -29.73
CA ASP A 455 18.16 2.20 -29.42
C ASP A 455 19.22 1.48 -30.28
N SER A 456 18.98 0.21 -30.61
CA SER A 456 19.85 -0.60 -31.46
C SER A 456 19.60 -0.40 -32.97
N GLY A 457 18.73 0.54 -33.38
CA GLY A 457 18.37 0.82 -34.75
C GLY A 457 17.43 -0.20 -35.41
N LYS A 458 16.85 -1.12 -34.65
CA LYS A 458 15.89 -2.14 -35.09
C LYS A 458 14.46 -1.62 -35.08
N GLU A 459 14.20 -0.52 -35.77
CA GLU A 459 12.94 0.21 -35.74
C GLU A 459 11.71 -0.67 -35.99
N THR A 460 11.74 -1.51 -37.02
CA THR A 460 10.58 -2.34 -37.42
C THR A 460 10.22 -3.35 -36.32
N GLU A 461 11.23 -4.06 -35.78
CA GLU A 461 11.04 -5.02 -34.71
C GLU A 461 10.53 -4.33 -33.45
N SER A 462 11.11 -3.17 -33.10
CA SER A 462 10.70 -2.34 -31.95
C SER A 462 9.22 -1.97 -32.04
N LEU A 463 8.80 -1.34 -33.13
CA LEU A 463 7.42 -0.86 -33.29
C LEU A 463 6.41 -2.01 -33.41
N GLN A 464 6.77 -3.13 -34.01
CA GLN A 464 5.92 -4.31 -34.03
C GLN A 464 5.69 -4.88 -32.64
N LEU A 465 6.76 -5.00 -31.86
CA LEU A 465 6.69 -5.50 -30.49
C LEU A 465 5.88 -4.54 -29.61
N ALA A 466 6.17 -3.24 -29.65
CA ALA A 466 5.47 -2.23 -28.85
C ALA A 466 3.97 -2.17 -29.16
N LYS A 467 3.57 -2.27 -30.41
CA LYS A 467 2.15 -2.29 -30.80
C LYS A 467 1.44 -3.59 -30.40
N SER A 468 2.17 -4.69 -30.28
CA SER A 468 1.59 -6.00 -29.95
C SER A 468 1.01 -6.08 -28.53
N VAL A 469 1.34 -5.15 -27.63
CA VAL A 469 0.83 -5.13 -26.26
C VAL A 469 -0.51 -4.40 -26.13
N LEU A 470 -0.89 -3.59 -27.11
CA LEU A 470 -2.14 -2.82 -27.09
C LEU A 470 -3.34 -3.73 -27.30
N LYS A 471 -4.33 -3.59 -26.44
CA LYS A 471 -5.58 -4.38 -26.46
C LYS A 471 -6.81 -3.55 -26.81
N GLY A 472 -6.69 -2.21 -26.88
CA GLY A 472 -7.78 -1.28 -27.15
C GLY A 472 -8.63 -0.94 -25.93
N GLY A 473 -8.14 -1.23 -24.72
CA GLY A 473 -8.82 -0.95 -23.46
C GLY A 473 -8.19 0.22 -22.68
N PRO A 474 -8.84 0.62 -21.56
CA PRO A 474 -8.33 1.70 -20.69
C PRO A 474 -6.97 1.37 -20.08
N GLU A 475 -6.64 0.08 -19.95
CA GLU A 475 -5.34 -0.40 -19.45
C GLU A 475 -4.16 -0.14 -20.39
N ASP A 476 -4.40 0.38 -21.60
CA ASP A 476 -3.36 0.68 -22.57
C ASP A 476 -2.72 2.06 -22.39
N ARG A 477 -3.20 2.89 -21.44
CA ARG A 477 -2.67 4.24 -21.22
C ARG A 477 -1.14 4.24 -21.06
N ASP A 478 -0.60 3.43 -20.15
CA ASP A 478 0.83 3.38 -19.89
C ASP A 478 1.62 2.80 -21.06
N SER A 479 1.01 1.86 -21.80
CA SER A 479 1.57 1.34 -23.04
C SER A 479 1.67 2.41 -24.13
N TYR A 480 0.69 3.31 -24.24
CA TYR A 480 0.76 4.46 -25.15
C TYR A 480 1.83 5.48 -24.72
N ILE A 481 2.01 5.70 -23.43
CA ILE A 481 3.09 6.55 -22.90
C ILE A 481 4.46 5.98 -23.31
N MET A 482 4.72 4.70 -23.05
CA MET A 482 5.98 4.07 -23.45
C MET A 482 6.17 4.04 -24.98
N LEU A 483 5.09 3.78 -25.73
CA LEU A 483 5.13 3.85 -27.19
C LEU A 483 5.47 5.27 -27.68
N SER A 484 4.97 6.31 -27.01
CA SER A 484 5.33 7.68 -27.35
C SER A 484 6.83 7.97 -27.13
N GLN A 485 7.41 7.42 -26.06
CA GLN A 485 8.85 7.53 -25.81
C GLN A 485 9.68 6.82 -26.87
N ILE A 486 9.25 5.62 -27.30
CA ILE A 486 9.88 4.90 -28.41
C ILE A 486 9.80 5.74 -29.71
N TYR A 487 8.63 6.32 -30.04
CA TYR A 487 8.50 7.20 -31.19
C TYR A 487 9.37 8.45 -31.07
N MET A 488 9.51 9.03 -29.88
CA MET A 488 10.39 10.18 -29.64
C MET A 488 11.86 9.83 -29.93
N ARG A 489 12.34 8.66 -29.46
CA ARG A 489 13.70 8.14 -29.75
C ARG A 489 13.93 7.96 -31.27
N LEU A 490 12.92 7.48 -31.98
CA LEU A 490 12.92 7.30 -33.40
C LEU A 490 12.67 8.59 -34.21
N LYS A 491 12.49 9.75 -33.51
CA LYS A 491 12.15 11.06 -34.11
C LYS A 491 10.88 11.05 -34.96
N LYS A 492 9.94 10.14 -34.66
CA LYS A 492 8.61 10.02 -35.29
C LYS A 492 7.60 10.92 -34.53
N TRP A 493 7.73 12.21 -34.74
CA TRP A 493 7.04 13.22 -33.95
C TRP A 493 5.52 13.14 -34.02
N LYS A 494 4.95 12.92 -35.19
CA LYS A 494 3.51 12.82 -35.37
C LYS A 494 2.94 11.61 -34.66
N GLU A 495 3.55 10.46 -34.81
CA GLU A 495 3.15 9.21 -34.17
C GLU A 495 3.33 9.31 -32.66
N CYS A 496 4.34 10.06 -32.16
CA CYS A 496 4.54 10.37 -30.75
C CYS A 496 3.39 11.21 -30.20
N GLU A 497 3.02 12.30 -30.87
CA GLU A 497 1.89 13.16 -30.51
C GLU A 497 0.56 12.38 -30.51
N ASP A 498 0.34 11.53 -31.53
CA ASP A 498 -0.85 10.66 -31.65
C ASP A 498 -0.92 9.65 -30.47
N ALA A 499 0.20 9.05 -30.07
CA ALA A 499 0.27 8.13 -28.95
C ALA A 499 -0.04 8.84 -27.63
N LEU A 500 0.52 10.03 -27.38
CA LEU A 500 0.21 10.84 -26.22
C LEU A 500 -1.26 11.28 -26.19
N ALA A 501 -1.86 11.59 -27.34
CA ALA A 501 -3.28 11.90 -27.43
C ALA A 501 -4.18 10.69 -27.08
N GLN A 502 -3.76 9.46 -27.38
CA GLN A 502 -4.46 8.27 -26.89
C GLN A 502 -4.29 8.08 -25.39
N ALA A 503 -3.08 8.28 -24.85
CA ALA A 503 -2.84 8.22 -23.41
C ALA A 503 -3.69 9.25 -22.65
N ASP A 504 -3.82 10.48 -23.15
CA ASP A 504 -4.65 11.54 -22.55
C ASP A 504 -6.14 11.17 -22.50
N LYS A 505 -6.67 10.57 -23.57
CA LYS A 505 -8.07 10.08 -23.59
C LYS A 505 -8.34 8.99 -22.57
N LEU A 506 -7.33 8.16 -22.27
CA LEU A 506 -7.43 7.07 -21.30
C LEU A 506 -7.08 7.49 -19.88
N ALA A 507 -6.55 8.69 -19.70
CA ALA A 507 -6.24 9.25 -18.39
C ALA A 507 -7.54 9.62 -17.64
N MET A 508 -7.76 8.97 -16.51
CA MET A 508 -8.96 9.13 -15.69
C MET A 508 -8.75 10.14 -14.55
N ARG A 509 -7.55 10.17 -13.99
CA ARG A 509 -7.21 11.02 -12.84
C ARG A 509 -6.52 12.31 -13.28
N PRO A 510 -6.65 13.40 -12.51
CA PRO A 510 -5.96 14.66 -12.80
C PRO A 510 -4.45 14.51 -12.98
N GLU A 511 -3.78 13.76 -12.09
CA GLU A 511 -2.33 13.56 -12.09
C GLU A 511 -1.88 12.82 -13.35
N GLU A 512 -2.69 11.90 -13.86
CA GLU A 512 -2.42 11.18 -15.10
C GLU A 512 -2.44 12.12 -16.32
N LYS A 513 -3.39 13.05 -16.35
CA LYS A 513 -3.49 14.08 -17.40
C LYS A 513 -2.34 15.07 -17.32
N GLU A 514 -1.95 15.46 -16.11
CA GLU A 514 -0.79 16.32 -15.87
C GLU A 514 0.49 15.69 -16.40
N TYR A 515 0.72 14.41 -16.09
CA TYR A 515 1.90 13.69 -16.59
C TYR A 515 1.93 13.59 -18.13
N VAL A 516 0.80 13.26 -18.76
CA VAL A 516 0.72 13.23 -20.23
C VAL A 516 0.98 14.64 -20.80
N ARG A 517 0.46 15.69 -20.20
CA ARG A 517 0.68 17.08 -20.63
C ARG A 517 2.13 17.51 -20.47
N PHE A 518 2.80 17.09 -19.38
CA PHE A 518 4.22 17.27 -19.22
C PHE A 518 5.02 16.62 -20.38
N LEU A 519 4.69 15.37 -20.72
CA LEU A 519 5.34 14.67 -21.84
C LEU A 519 5.09 15.36 -23.18
N GLN A 520 3.87 15.89 -23.42
CA GLN A 520 3.59 16.71 -24.61
C GLN A 520 4.50 17.95 -24.66
N GLY A 521 4.66 18.65 -23.53
CA GLY A 521 5.57 19.77 -23.41
C GLY A 521 7.02 19.39 -23.76
N SER A 522 7.51 18.27 -23.24
CA SER A 522 8.84 17.73 -23.53
C SER A 522 9.02 17.37 -25.03
N VAL A 523 7.99 16.78 -25.65
CA VAL A 523 8.00 16.48 -27.09
C VAL A 523 8.04 17.75 -27.94
N TYR A 524 7.29 18.79 -27.56
CA TYR A 524 7.31 20.08 -28.26
C TYR A 524 8.66 20.79 -28.08
N GLU A 525 9.27 20.72 -26.90
CA GLU A 525 10.60 21.29 -26.64
C GLU A 525 11.63 20.63 -27.57
N ARG A 526 11.69 19.30 -27.64
CA ARG A 526 12.58 18.56 -28.54
C ARG A 526 12.35 18.88 -30.04
N GLN A 527 11.14 19.23 -30.42
CA GLN A 527 10.80 19.72 -31.76
C GLN A 527 11.14 21.20 -31.96
N LYS A 528 11.65 21.90 -30.92
CA LYS A 528 11.89 23.35 -30.90
C LYS A 528 10.61 24.19 -31.10
N LYS A 529 9.42 23.59 -30.79
CA LYS A 529 8.12 24.28 -30.74
C LYS A 529 7.93 24.90 -29.35
N TYR A 530 8.79 25.83 -29.00
CA TYR A 530 8.94 26.33 -27.63
C TYR A 530 7.70 26.97 -27.02
N ASP A 531 6.90 27.68 -27.82
CA ASP A 531 5.66 28.32 -27.34
C ASP A 531 4.63 27.26 -26.90
N LEU A 532 4.53 26.14 -27.63
CA LEU A 532 3.65 25.03 -27.25
C LEU A 532 4.20 24.26 -26.04
N ALA A 533 5.52 24.11 -25.95
CA ALA A 533 6.17 23.51 -24.78
C ALA A 533 5.91 24.35 -23.53
N GLU A 534 6.12 25.65 -23.58
CA GLU A 534 5.87 26.58 -22.49
C GLU A 534 4.39 26.56 -22.07
N GLN A 535 3.46 26.59 -23.01
CA GLN A 535 2.03 26.49 -22.74
C GLN A 535 1.69 25.20 -21.97
N SER A 536 2.23 24.06 -22.41
CA SER A 536 2.00 22.75 -21.79
C SER A 536 2.55 22.71 -20.36
N PHE A 537 3.78 23.16 -20.14
CA PHE A 537 4.40 23.20 -18.81
C PHE A 537 3.66 24.15 -17.86
N ARG A 538 3.25 25.34 -18.33
CA ARG A 538 2.47 26.28 -17.53
C ARG A 538 1.10 25.73 -17.13
N GLN A 539 0.45 24.93 -17.98
CA GLN A 539 -0.81 24.26 -17.66
C GLN A 539 -0.62 23.20 -16.57
N VAL A 540 0.49 22.45 -16.58
CA VAL A 540 0.82 21.54 -15.47
C VAL A 540 0.98 22.31 -14.18
N LEU A 541 1.77 23.41 -14.19
CA LEU A 541 2.03 24.23 -13.00
C LEU A 541 0.80 25.00 -12.48
N GLN A 542 -0.25 25.19 -13.29
CA GLN A 542 -1.55 25.68 -12.82
C GLN A 542 -2.29 24.66 -11.95
N GLN A 543 -2.16 23.39 -12.27
CA GLN A 543 -2.81 22.29 -11.54
C GLN A 543 -1.97 21.90 -10.32
N ASP A 544 -0.68 21.64 -10.54
CA ASP A 544 0.31 21.35 -9.51
C ASP A 544 1.44 22.39 -9.50
N PRO A 545 1.32 23.48 -8.73
CA PRO A 545 2.36 24.52 -8.61
C PRO A 545 3.68 24.00 -8.03
N ASN A 546 3.71 22.79 -7.44
CA ASN A 546 4.88 22.19 -6.82
C ASN A 546 5.45 21.01 -7.62
N ASN A 547 5.06 20.85 -8.87
CA ASN A 547 5.64 19.84 -9.76
C ASN A 547 7.11 20.20 -10.06
N SER A 548 8.04 19.65 -9.27
CA SER A 548 9.47 19.98 -9.32
C SER A 548 10.09 19.70 -10.69
N MET A 549 9.68 18.62 -11.33
CA MET A 549 10.15 18.24 -12.67
C MET A 549 9.74 19.31 -13.70
N THR A 550 8.47 19.71 -13.72
CA THR A 550 7.97 20.72 -14.65
C THR A 550 8.57 22.11 -14.37
N LEU A 551 8.75 22.46 -13.08
CA LEU A 551 9.45 23.70 -12.70
C LEU A 551 10.86 23.74 -13.28
N ASN A 552 11.62 22.65 -13.16
CA ASN A 552 12.97 22.57 -13.70
C ASN A 552 12.99 22.59 -15.23
N TYR A 553 12.13 21.82 -15.90
CA TYR A 553 12.09 21.78 -17.38
C TYR A 553 11.75 23.13 -17.98
N LEU A 554 10.72 23.81 -17.45
CA LEU A 554 10.37 25.16 -17.91
C LEU A 554 11.50 26.15 -17.62
N GLY A 555 12.05 26.13 -16.41
CA GLY A 555 13.16 27.02 -16.03
C GLY A 555 14.40 26.81 -16.90
N TYR A 556 14.80 25.54 -17.13
CA TYR A 556 15.93 25.22 -18.00
C TYR A 556 15.70 25.68 -19.44
N MET A 557 14.52 25.39 -20.01
CA MET A 557 14.17 25.81 -21.38
C MET A 557 14.23 27.33 -21.55
N LEU A 558 13.73 28.10 -20.59
CA LEU A 558 13.79 29.56 -20.61
C LEU A 558 15.25 30.06 -20.50
N ALA A 559 16.02 29.44 -19.59
CA ALA A 559 17.43 29.81 -19.40
C ALA A 559 18.26 29.48 -20.65
N ASP A 560 18.08 28.30 -21.24
CA ASP A 560 18.87 27.92 -22.43
C ASP A 560 18.58 28.81 -23.62
N ARG A 561 17.32 29.22 -23.83
CA ARG A 561 16.92 30.21 -24.82
C ARG A 561 17.34 31.67 -24.49
N ASN A 562 17.90 31.90 -23.31
CA ASN A 562 18.28 33.22 -22.81
C ASN A 562 17.10 34.21 -22.76
N VAL A 563 15.91 33.72 -22.35
CA VAL A 563 14.68 34.51 -22.19
C VAL A 563 14.16 34.38 -20.76
N HIS A 564 13.56 35.42 -20.20
CA HIS A 564 12.93 35.39 -18.86
C HIS A 564 13.82 34.80 -17.75
N LEU A 565 15.12 35.17 -17.74
CA LEU A 565 16.13 34.54 -16.87
C LEU A 565 15.83 34.65 -15.37
N GLU A 566 15.22 35.73 -14.89
CA GLU A 566 14.80 35.86 -13.49
C GLU A 566 13.65 34.93 -13.12
N GLU A 567 12.70 34.72 -14.04
CA GLU A 567 11.66 33.74 -13.87
C GLU A 567 12.26 32.31 -13.85
N ALA A 568 13.17 32.03 -14.79
CA ALA A 568 13.87 30.73 -14.84
C ALA A 568 14.61 30.44 -13.53
N LEU A 569 15.30 31.41 -12.97
CA LEU A 569 15.97 31.30 -11.67
C LEU A 569 15.00 31.00 -10.54
N THR A 570 13.84 31.65 -10.53
CA THR A 570 12.81 31.43 -9.52
C THR A 570 12.22 30.01 -9.59
N LEU A 571 11.90 29.55 -10.81
CA LEU A 571 11.37 28.21 -11.05
C LEU A 571 12.35 27.12 -10.63
N ILE A 572 13.62 27.23 -11.02
CA ILE A 572 14.67 26.26 -10.71
C ILE A 572 14.97 26.23 -9.21
N LYS A 573 15.03 27.36 -8.54
CA LYS A 573 15.20 27.41 -7.08
C LYS A 573 14.06 26.68 -6.37
N LYS A 574 12.83 26.92 -6.79
CA LYS A 574 11.68 26.21 -6.24
C LYS A 574 11.76 24.69 -6.48
N ALA A 575 12.25 24.25 -7.65
CA ALA A 575 12.47 22.83 -7.93
C ALA A 575 13.51 22.22 -6.97
N ILE A 576 14.61 22.95 -6.67
CA ILE A 576 15.65 22.53 -5.73
C ILE A 576 15.13 22.51 -4.29
N ASP A 577 14.30 23.47 -3.89
CA ASP A 577 13.70 23.47 -2.54
C ASP A 577 12.83 22.22 -2.32
N LEU A 578 12.20 21.69 -3.39
CA LEU A 578 11.39 20.47 -3.37
C LEU A 578 12.24 19.17 -3.43
N ASP A 579 13.37 19.20 -4.14
CA ASP A 579 14.32 18.07 -4.24
C ASP A 579 15.77 18.57 -4.26
N PRO A 580 16.37 18.84 -3.07
CA PRO A 580 17.68 19.48 -2.95
C PRO A 580 18.87 18.64 -3.42
N GLN A 581 18.68 17.34 -3.61
CA GLN A 581 19.74 16.40 -3.99
C GLN A 581 19.78 16.09 -5.49
N ASN A 582 18.81 16.58 -6.25
CA ASN A 582 18.70 16.31 -7.68
C ASN A 582 19.78 17.05 -8.47
N TYR A 583 20.75 16.32 -9.00
CA TYR A 583 21.88 16.92 -9.72
C TYR A 583 21.45 17.63 -11.00
N ASN A 584 20.36 17.22 -11.66
CA ASN A 584 19.83 17.90 -12.84
C ASN A 584 19.31 19.30 -12.51
N TYR A 585 18.67 19.46 -11.32
CA TYR A 585 18.19 20.76 -10.89
C TYR A 585 19.36 21.66 -10.47
N ILE A 586 20.39 21.08 -9.85
CA ILE A 586 21.61 21.78 -9.48
C ILE A 586 22.36 22.25 -10.74
N ASP A 587 22.45 21.42 -11.78
CA ASP A 587 23.03 21.80 -13.09
C ASP A 587 22.24 22.96 -13.72
N SER A 588 20.91 22.83 -13.78
CA SER A 588 20.03 23.88 -14.30
C SER A 588 20.21 25.20 -13.55
N LEU A 589 20.41 25.15 -12.20
CA LEU A 589 20.72 26.36 -11.42
C LEU A 589 22.08 26.97 -11.83
N GLY A 590 23.07 26.13 -12.00
CA GLY A 590 24.39 26.59 -12.49
C GLY A 590 24.28 27.19 -13.87
N TRP A 591 23.49 26.60 -14.79
CA TRP A 591 23.29 27.09 -16.13
C TRP A 591 22.56 28.43 -16.18
N VAL A 592 21.49 28.64 -15.38
CA VAL A 592 20.81 29.92 -15.33
C VAL A 592 21.71 31.04 -14.75
N TYR A 593 22.55 30.74 -13.73
CA TYR A 593 23.54 31.71 -13.23
C TYR A 593 24.59 32.03 -14.30
N PHE A 594 25.03 31.06 -15.08
CA PHE A 594 25.90 31.30 -16.22
C PHE A 594 25.27 32.26 -17.24
N LYS A 595 24.01 32.07 -17.58
CA LYS A 595 23.25 32.93 -18.51
C LYS A 595 23.06 34.34 -17.94
N LEU A 596 22.91 34.49 -16.64
CA LEU A 596 22.85 35.78 -15.95
C LEU A 596 24.21 36.46 -15.81
N GLY A 597 25.32 35.79 -16.14
CA GLY A 597 26.69 36.32 -15.98
C GLY A 597 27.28 36.17 -14.59
N ASN A 598 26.59 35.46 -13.67
CA ASN A 598 27.02 35.21 -12.29
C ASN A 598 27.94 33.97 -12.25
N TYR A 599 29.16 34.10 -12.78
CA TYR A 599 30.04 32.97 -13.05
C TYR A 599 30.54 32.23 -11.81
N ASP A 600 30.67 32.91 -10.66
CA ASP A 600 31.08 32.26 -9.41
C ASP A 600 30.00 31.28 -8.91
N GLN A 601 28.74 31.71 -8.90
CA GLN A 601 27.61 30.88 -8.54
C GLN A 601 27.35 29.76 -9.59
N ALA A 602 27.58 30.06 -10.85
CA ALA A 602 27.52 29.06 -11.92
C ALA A 602 28.57 27.96 -11.67
N GLU A 603 29.81 28.30 -11.38
CA GLU A 603 30.88 27.33 -11.12
C GLU A 603 30.58 26.45 -9.90
N GLU A 604 30.15 27.07 -8.79
CA GLU A 604 29.79 26.34 -7.59
C GLU A 604 28.74 25.25 -7.86
N ASN A 605 27.64 25.63 -8.54
CA ASN A 605 26.56 24.70 -8.77
C ASN A 605 26.89 23.67 -9.86
N LEU A 606 27.51 24.04 -10.98
CA LEU A 606 27.91 23.11 -12.02
C LEU A 606 28.92 22.08 -11.50
N ARG A 607 29.86 22.48 -10.65
CA ARG A 607 30.78 21.52 -10.01
C ARG A 607 30.06 20.57 -9.05
N ARG A 608 29.14 21.08 -8.22
CA ARG A 608 28.30 20.24 -7.36
C ARG A 608 27.50 19.21 -8.16
N ALA A 609 26.97 19.60 -9.33
CA ALA A 609 26.27 18.68 -10.22
C ALA A 609 27.24 17.62 -10.81
N ALA A 610 28.43 18.05 -11.27
CA ALA A 610 29.45 17.16 -11.80
C ALA A 610 30.04 16.20 -10.75
N ASP A 611 30.15 16.61 -9.47
CA ASP A 611 30.56 15.73 -8.38
C ASP A 611 29.55 14.58 -8.16
N LYS A 612 28.26 14.84 -8.39
CA LYS A 612 27.19 13.83 -8.27
C LYS A 612 27.03 12.98 -9.54
N SER A 613 27.20 13.56 -10.72
CA SER A 613 27.10 12.88 -12.01
C SER A 613 28.28 13.26 -12.91
N PRO A 614 29.47 12.70 -12.69
CA PRO A 614 30.66 13.11 -13.40
C PRO A 614 30.66 12.79 -14.90
N ASN A 615 29.90 11.77 -15.30
CA ASN A 615 29.82 11.29 -16.68
C ASN A 615 28.58 11.82 -17.44
N ASP A 616 27.91 12.83 -16.91
CA ASP A 616 26.85 13.52 -17.65
C ASP A 616 27.43 14.49 -18.66
N ALA A 617 27.19 14.20 -19.92
CA ALA A 617 27.76 14.97 -21.03
C ALA A 617 27.26 16.43 -21.06
N THR A 618 26.02 16.70 -20.64
CA THR A 618 25.44 18.04 -20.60
C THR A 618 26.10 18.89 -19.53
N ILE A 619 26.30 18.33 -18.34
CA ILE A 619 27.01 18.99 -17.23
C ILE A 619 28.46 19.31 -17.64
N GLN A 620 29.12 18.37 -18.33
CA GLN A 620 30.46 18.57 -18.85
C GLN A 620 30.52 19.70 -19.90
N ASP A 621 29.50 19.78 -20.83
CA ASP A 621 29.41 20.88 -21.79
C ASP A 621 29.20 22.22 -21.07
N HIS A 622 28.33 22.31 -20.06
CA HIS A 622 28.05 23.51 -19.30
C HIS A 622 29.33 24.04 -18.58
N LEU A 623 30.11 23.12 -17.96
CA LEU A 623 31.40 23.46 -17.38
C LEU A 623 32.40 23.94 -18.45
N GLY A 624 32.43 23.33 -19.62
CA GLY A 624 33.22 23.76 -20.76
C GLY A 624 32.89 25.17 -21.19
N GLU A 625 31.60 25.50 -21.31
CA GLU A 625 31.13 26.87 -21.61
C GLU A 625 31.57 27.89 -20.57
N LEU A 626 31.37 27.57 -19.29
CA LEU A 626 31.74 28.43 -18.18
C LEU A 626 33.25 28.73 -18.18
N TYR A 627 34.08 27.69 -18.34
CA TYR A 627 35.52 27.88 -18.35
C TYR A 627 36.03 28.60 -19.59
N ALA A 628 35.41 28.40 -20.74
CA ALA A 628 35.72 29.19 -21.91
C ALA A 628 35.38 30.68 -21.73
N ARG A 629 34.22 30.98 -21.15
CA ARG A 629 33.76 32.35 -20.89
C ARG A 629 34.62 33.06 -19.88
N THR A 630 35.20 32.34 -18.93
CA THR A 630 36.13 32.89 -17.92
C THR A 630 37.62 32.78 -18.31
N ASN A 631 37.91 32.54 -19.62
CA ASN A 631 39.24 32.42 -20.21
C ASN A 631 40.12 31.28 -19.64
N ARG A 632 39.55 30.30 -19.00
CA ARG A 632 40.22 29.09 -18.48
C ARG A 632 40.24 27.98 -19.53
N PHE A 633 40.87 28.28 -20.68
CA PHE A 633 40.75 27.45 -21.89
C PHE A 633 41.24 26.01 -21.73
N LYS A 634 42.21 25.72 -20.85
CA LYS A 634 42.64 24.34 -20.59
C LYS A 634 41.50 23.49 -19.96
N LEU A 635 40.82 24.07 -18.97
CA LEU A 635 39.68 23.41 -18.33
C LEU A 635 38.53 23.27 -19.31
N ALA A 636 38.21 24.30 -20.09
CA ALA A 636 37.18 24.25 -21.12
C ALA A 636 37.40 23.09 -22.11
N ALA A 637 38.64 22.95 -22.61
CA ALA A 637 38.97 21.87 -23.54
C ALA A 637 38.80 20.47 -22.89
N ALA A 638 39.25 20.29 -21.67
CA ALA A 638 39.15 19.02 -20.95
C ALA A 638 37.67 18.60 -20.73
N HIS A 639 36.82 19.56 -20.31
CA HIS A 639 35.41 19.27 -20.10
C HIS A 639 34.65 19.01 -21.41
N TRP A 640 34.94 19.74 -22.50
CA TRP A 640 34.34 19.44 -23.80
C TRP A 640 34.83 18.11 -24.40
N GLU A 641 36.10 17.74 -24.21
CA GLU A 641 36.60 16.41 -24.59
C GLU A 641 35.84 15.32 -23.83
N HIS A 642 35.61 15.52 -22.54
CA HIS A 642 34.83 14.59 -21.72
C HIS A 642 33.37 14.51 -22.21
N ALA A 643 32.69 15.63 -22.45
CA ALA A 643 31.32 15.67 -22.97
C ALA A 643 31.19 14.88 -24.30
N LEU A 644 32.12 15.10 -25.24
CA LEU A 644 32.13 14.41 -26.52
C LEU A 644 32.38 12.90 -26.38
N ASP A 645 33.26 12.48 -25.46
CA ASP A 645 33.50 11.09 -25.16
C ASP A 645 32.26 10.41 -24.58
N GLU A 646 31.55 11.07 -23.66
CA GLU A 646 30.32 10.56 -23.07
C GLU A 646 29.15 10.49 -24.05
N TRP A 647 28.96 11.50 -24.93
CA TRP A 647 27.98 11.42 -26.03
C TRP A 647 28.29 10.30 -27.00
N ASN A 648 29.58 10.05 -27.28
CA ASN A 648 29.99 8.97 -28.19
C ASN A 648 29.67 7.57 -27.61
N LYS A 649 29.63 7.44 -26.31
CA LYS A 649 29.21 6.20 -25.59
C LYS A 649 27.70 6.09 -25.45
N SER A 650 26.93 7.14 -25.73
CA SER A 650 25.48 7.16 -25.55
C SER A 650 24.75 6.59 -26.77
N VAL A 651 23.48 6.17 -26.58
CA VAL A 651 22.67 5.70 -27.72
C VAL A 651 22.29 6.87 -28.63
N PRO A 652 22.20 6.65 -29.95
CA PRO A 652 21.95 7.73 -30.92
C PRO A 652 20.64 8.50 -30.68
N GLY A 653 19.62 7.88 -30.06
CA GLY A 653 18.34 8.50 -29.73
C GLY A 653 18.41 9.56 -28.64
N ASP A 654 19.41 9.47 -27.78
CA ASP A 654 19.60 10.39 -26.63
C ASP A 654 20.53 11.56 -26.97
N VAL A 655 21.19 11.54 -28.13
CA VAL A 655 22.20 12.54 -28.51
C VAL A 655 21.68 13.47 -29.61
N ASP A 656 21.72 14.79 -29.31
CA ASP A 656 21.52 15.79 -30.38
C ASP A 656 22.82 16.00 -31.16
N GLN A 657 22.85 15.57 -32.41
CA GLN A 657 24.01 15.73 -33.28
C GLN A 657 24.40 17.18 -33.55
N GLN A 658 23.47 18.14 -33.35
CA GLN A 658 23.75 19.57 -33.43
C GLN A 658 24.61 20.03 -32.24
N ASP A 659 24.35 19.51 -31.02
CA ASP A 659 25.14 19.81 -29.84
C ASP A 659 26.55 19.20 -29.98
N VAL A 660 26.67 17.98 -30.43
CA VAL A 660 27.98 17.35 -30.69
C VAL A 660 28.79 18.20 -31.69
N ALA A 661 28.17 18.60 -32.80
CA ALA A 661 28.84 19.43 -33.79
C ALA A 661 29.23 20.83 -33.24
N ARG A 662 28.36 21.43 -32.44
CA ARG A 662 28.60 22.71 -31.75
C ARG A 662 29.78 22.62 -30.81
N VAL A 663 29.81 21.61 -29.95
CA VAL A 663 30.88 21.42 -28.97
C VAL A 663 32.21 21.07 -29.62
N THR A 664 32.18 20.20 -30.67
CA THR A 664 33.39 19.89 -31.45
C THR A 664 34.04 21.17 -32.02
N LYS A 665 33.25 22.05 -32.65
CA LYS A 665 33.74 23.31 -33.20
C LYS A 665 34.33 24.24 -32.10
N LYS A 666 33.70 24.29 -30.92
CA LYS A 666 34.20 25.09 -29.76
C LYS A 666 35.52 24.53 -29.26
N LEU A 667 35.62 23.22 -29.12
CA LEU A 667 36.85 22.54 -28.70
C LEU A 667 38.00 22.83 -29.65
N GLU A 668 37.78 22.68 -30.97
CA GLU A 668 38.78 22.99 -31.98
C GLU A 668 39.26 24.43 -31.90
N SER A 669 38.32 25.39 -31.84
CA SER A 669 38.64 26.81 -31.68
C SER A 669 39.44 27.08 -30.40
N THR A 670 39.13 26.40 -29.32
CA THR A 670 39.81 26.56 -28.05
C THR A 670 41.22 25.95 -28.06
N LYS A 671 41.42 24.82 -28.73
CA LYS A 671 42.77 24.25 -28.95
C LYS A 671 43.69 25.19 -29.76
N VAL A 672 43.16 25.90 -30.78
CA VAL A 672 43.89 26.89 -31.51
C VAL A 672 44.33 28.07 -30.62
N LYS A 673 43.43 28.57 -29.74
CA LYS A 673 43.75 29.64 -28.78
C LYS A 673 44.82 29.19 -27.81
N LEU A 674 44.77 27.98 -27.28
CA LEU A 674 45.79 27.38 -26.42
C LEU A 674 47.16 27.29 -27.07
N ALA A 675 47.21 26.84 -28.31
CA ALA A 675 48.45 26.76 -29.09
C ALA A 675 49.09 28.13 -29.30
N GLN A 676 48.27 29.16 -29.59
CA GLN A 676 48.74 30.55 -29.72
C GLN A 676 49.28 31.10 -28.43
N GLN A 677 48.63 30.84 -27.27
CA GLN A 677 49.11 31.26 -25.94
C GLN A 677 50.42 30.56 -25.56
N THR A 678 50.65 29.33 -26.01
CA THR A 678 51.89 28.62 -25.73
C THR A 678 53.05 29.11 -26.60
N GLN A 679 52.79 29.62 -27.80
CA GLN A 679 53.80 30.22 -28.71
C GLN A 679 54.19 31.65 -28.28
N GLN A 680 53.34 32.31 -27.51
CA GLN A 680 53.60 33.71 -26.99
C GLN A 680 54.32 33.73 -25.64
N LYS A 681 54.42 32.57 -24.95
CA LYS A 681 55.24 32.38 -23.74
C LYS A 681 56.59 31.78 -24.09
#